data_9174b6b7d4f371aae9aec70577911e92
#
_entry.id   9174b6b7d4f371aae9aec70577911e92
#
_cell.length_a   1.000
_cell.length_b   1.000
_cell.length_c   1.000
_cell.angle_alpha   90.00
_cell.angle_beta   90.00
_cell.angle_gamma   90.00
#
_symmetry.space_group_name_H-M   'P 1'
#
loop_
_entity.id
_entity.type
_entity.pdbx_description
1 polymer ?
#
loop_
_entity_poly.entity_id
_entity_poly.type
_entity_poly.pdbx_seq_one_letter_code
_entity_poly.pdbx_strand_id
1 'polypeptide(L)'
;MKVPYSWLAEWVKVPWPAPELGSRLTMAGIELEALSCAAPPFSGVVVAQIVSVEPHPQADKLHVCRVSIGSGETLQIVCGASNARAGLKSALALVGAQLPGDLTIKATKLRGVESQGMLASAKELGLTEAAAGILELPQDAPLGRPLREYLALDEAVLDLNITPNRGDAMSVIGIAREVAALAGTKVSGPAIGSAPAGHADRFSVQLEAPAACPRFAGCILRGVNNRAGAPLWLRERLRRAGVRAISPVVDVTNYVMLELGQPMHAYDLKKLRGGIGVRLARAAEPVTLLDGKSISAQADVLLITDHEGPVGLAGIMGGLRTAVSAETTDVFLESAYFSPDAVLGRARRLGLQTDASQRFERGVDPTQQSRAIERAIALLIPMAGGSAGPVEVTQSAAHLPQRSAVPLRAKQLTRLLGVELPAARVEATLAGLQMQVTRSASGWQVTPAAHRFDIGIEADLIEEVARVVGFEAIAETDALGPQRFRSLPEEQPPEPAVLAVLAARGYQEAITLAFVDPALQERLFPGRPALALSNPIASDLSVMRVSLWPGLLRAALENQRRQADRIRLFEHGTRFEAGGGGTRELDTLAGLACGARLPEQWGVSKDMRAAADLYDVKGDLAALFAGTGEPQAFTFQAGSQPALHPGRTARVLRCGREVGWLGELHPTLVQVLDFTYPPILFELDMDAALVVKRSTYEEISRFPQVRRDLAIVVDESITLSTLAERVTLAASSLLRELRIFDVYRGPGLEKGRKSVAFGLIFQDISRTLTDDDVERLMASVVADLRENLNARIRE
;
A
#
# COMPACT_ATOMS: atom_id res chain seq x y z
N MET A 1 12.66 -8.90 6.51
CA MET A 1 13.58 -9.39 7.58
C MET A 1 14.98 -9.47 7.04
N LYS A 2 15.95 -8.79 7.72
CA LYS A 2 17.34 -8.78 7.26
C LYS A 2 18.12 -9.98 7.80
N VAL A 3 18.72 -10.75 6.90
CA VAL A 3 19.49 -11.95 7.23
C VAL A 3 20.92 -11.83 6.69
N PRO A 4 21.93 -11.69 7.57
CA PRO A 4 23.33 -11.73 7.16
C PRO A 4 23.70 -13.12 6.64
N TYR A 5 24.35 -13.19 5.48
CA TYR A 5 24.68 -14.46 4.83
C TYR A 5 25.58 -15.36 5.69
N SER A 6 26.58 -14.79 6.36
CA SER A 6 27.49 -15.56 7.24
C SER A 6 26.76 -16.14 8.45
N TRP A 7 25.79 -15.40 9.01
CA TRP A 7 25.01 -15.92 10.14
C TRP A 7 24.12 -17.09 9.71
N LEU A 8 23.49 -16.98 8.52
CA LEU A 8 22.73 -18.09 7.94
C LEU A 8 23.63 -19.32 7.68
N ALA A 9 24.86 -19.11 7.18
CA ALA A 9 25.81 -20.16 6.88
C ALA A 9 26.32 -20.92 8.13
N GLU A 10 26.16 -20.37 9.34
CA GLU A 10 26.42 -21.11 10.60
C GLU A 10 25.33 -22.13 10.91
N TRP A 11 24.12 -21.95 10.37
CA TRP A 11 22.97 -22.82 10.64
C TRP A 11 22.72 -23.85 9.55
N VAL A 12 23.21 -23.60 8.33
CA VAL A 12 23.04 -24.50 7.19
C VAL A 12 24.15 -24.33 6.18
N LYS A 13 24.56 -25.43 5.55
CA LYS A 13 25.48 -25.35 4.41
C LYS A 13 24.74 -24.74 3.22
N VAL A 14 25.07 -23.50 2.88
CA VAL A 14 24.52 -22.77 1.73
C VAL A 14 25.38 -23.08 0.50
N PRO A 15 24.87 -23.79 -0.53
CA PRO A 15 25.67 -24.15 -1.70
C PRO A 15 25.72 -23.04 -2.77
N TRP A 16 24.97 -21.97 -2.60
CA TRP A 16 24.76 -20.90 -3.58
C TRP A 16 25.34 -19.57 -3.11
N PRO A 17 25.88 -18.72 -4.00
CA PRO A 17 26.20 -17.33 -3.66
C PRO A 17 24.91 -16.56 -3.33
N ALA A 18 25.04 -15.44 -2.60
CA ALA A 18 23.90 -14.69 -2.08
C ALA A 18 22.85 -14.27 -3.14
N PRO A 19 23.21 -13.82 -4.36
CA PRO A 19 22.22 -13.50 -5.38
C PRO A 19 21.39 -14.71 -5.83
N GLU A 20 22.04 -15.86 -6.03
CA GLU A 20 21.34 -17.09 -6.42
C GLU A 20 20.47 -17.62 -5.27
N LEU A 21 20.97 -17.55 -4.03
CA LEU A 21 20.17 -17.88 -2.84
C LEU A 21 18.90 -17.05 -2.78
N GLY A 22 19.01 -15.73 -2.99
CA GLY A 22 17.86 -14.82 -3.01
C GLY A 22 16.82 -15.21 -4.06
N SER A 23 17.26 -15.53 -5.28
CA SER A 23 16.36 -16.00 -6.34
C SER A 23 15.65 -17.30 -5.98
N ARG A 24 16.37 -18.27 -5.41
CA ARG A 24 15.79 -19.57 -4.99
C ARG A 24 14.80 -19.42 -3.85
N LEU A 25 15.08 -18.55 -2.88
CA LEU A 25 14.14 -18.25 -1.79
C LEU A 25 12.87 -17.58 -2.34
N THR A 26 13.02 -16.64 -3.26
CA THR A 26 11.89 -15.97 -3.93
C THR A 26 11.01 -16.97 -4.66
N MET A 27 11.60 -17.85 -5.45
CA MET A 27 10.85 -18.91 -6.17
C MET A 27 10.21 -19.93 -5.23
N ALA A 28 10.71 -20.07 -4.01
CA ALA A 28 10.13 -20.91 -2.97
C ALA A 28 9.13 -20.17 -2.05
N GLY A 29 8.74 -18.92 -2.39
CA GLY A 29 7.73 -18.14 -1.69
C GLY A 29 8.25 -17.23 -0.56
N ILE A 30 9.57 -17.03 -0.47
CA ILE A 30 10.22 -16.08 0.44
C ILE A 30 10.92 -15.01 -0.39
N GLU A 31 10.21 -13.94 -0.71
CA GLU A 31 10.65 -12.90 -1.63
C GLU A 31 11.86 -12.13 -1.13
N LEU A 32 12.89 -12.01 -1.99
CA LEU A 32 14.02 -11.11 -1.77
C LEU A 32 13.65 -9.68 -2.19
N GLU A 33 13.40 -8.79 -1.23
CA GLU A 33 13.13 -7.37 -1.48
C GLU A 33 14.40 -6.60 -1.86
N ALA A 34 15.51 -6.90 -1.18
CA ALA A 34 16.80 -6.27 -1.45
C ALA A 34 17.98 -7.14 -1.08
N LEU A 35 19.06 -7.00 -1.84
CA LEU A 35 20.38 -7.56 -1.51
C LEU A 35 21.36 -6.38 -1.33
N SER A 36 21.93 -6.23 -0.15
CA SER A 36 22.85 -5.16 0.19
C SER A 36 24.13 -5.66 0.82
N CYS A 37 25.17 -4.82 0.84
CA CYS A 37 26.35 -5.07 1.66
C CYS A 37 26.13 -4.61 3.11
N ALA A 38 26.89 -5.17 4.06
CA ALA A 38 26.80 -4.83 5.48
C ALA A 38 27.15 -3.35 5.77
N ALA A 39 27.78 -2.65 4.84
CA ALA A 39 28.03 -1.20 4.88
C ALA A 39 28.08 -0.61 3.47
N PRO A 40 27.79 0.70 3.30
CA PRO A 40 28.01 1.40 2.05
C PRO A 40 29.48 1.38 1.64
N PRO A 41 29.82 1.63 0.37
CA PRO A 41 31.19 1.65 -0.09
C PRO A 41 32.00 2.80 0.56
N PHE A 42 33.18 2.48 1.02
CA PHE A 42 34.24 3.43 1.44
C PHE A 42 35.63 2.78 1.30
N SER A 43 36.69 3.57 1.21
CA SER A 43 38.05 3.09 1.04
C SER A 43 39.04 3.90 1.86
N GLY A 44 40.26 3.34 2.08
CA GLY A 44 41.35 4.04 2.76
C GLY A 44 41.16 4.18 4.28
N VAL A 45 40.27 3.38 4.89
CA VAL A 45 40.06 3.36 6.35
C VAL A 45 40.74 2.12 6.95
N VAL A 46 41.55 2.30 7.96
CA VAL A 46 42.32 1.25 8.63
C VAL A 46 42.09 1.24 10.15
N VAL A 47 42.36 0.09 10.75
CA VAL A 47 42.42 -0.02 12.22
C VAL A 47 43.63 0.73 12.75
N ALA A 48 43.46 1.63 13.70
CA ALA A 48 44.50 2.43 14.28
C ALA A 48 44.37 2.53 15.81
N GLN A 49 45.46 2.80 16.50
CA GLN A 49 45.47 3.02 17.96
C GLN A 49 45.90 4.45 18.29
N ILE A 50 45.16 5.08 19.15
CA ILE A 50 45.51 6.39 19.74
C ILE A 50 46.60 6.13 20.77
N VAL A 51 47.80 6.68 20.53
CA VAL A 51 48.96 6.53 21.43
C VAL A 51 48.94 7.58 22.52
N SER A 52 48.69 8.86 22.14
CA SER A 52 48.55 9.96 23.10
C SER A 52 47.47 10.92 22.68
N VAL A 53 46.90 11.64 23.65
CA VAL A 53 45.87 12.66 23.46
C VAL A 53 46.29 13.89 24.24
N GLU A 54 46.42 15.03 23.56
CA GLU A 54 46.76 16.31 24.14
C GLU A 54 45.67 17.34 23.83
N PRO A 55 45.39 18.33 24.72
CA PRO A 55 44.46 19.41 24.41
C PRO A 55 44.92 20.21 23.20
N HIS A 56 43.97 20.68 22.37
CA HIS A 56 44.31 21.53 21.23
C HIS A 56 44.69 22.96 21.71
N PRO A 57 45.80 23.56 21.25
CA PRO A 57 46.30 24.83 21.77
C PRO A 57 45.37 26.04 21.57
N GLN A 58 44.40 25.95 20.65
CA GLN A 58 43.49 27.05 20.28
C GLN A 58 42.00 26.65 20.26
N ALA A 59 41.64 25.50 20.84
CA ALA A 59 40.25 25.04 20.80
C ALA A 59 39.92 24.06 21.93
N ASP A 60 39.09 24.47 22.88
CA ASP A 60 38.74 23.71 24.09
C ASP A 60 38.03 22.37 23.82
N LYS A 61 37.39 22.22 22.67
CA LYS A 61 36.64 21.01 22.29
C LYS A 61 37.43 20.07 21.38
N LEU A 62 38.65 20.41 21.00
CA LEU A 62 39.49 19.61 20.13
C LEU A 62 40.68 19.02 20.90
N HIS A 63 41.13 17.88 20.44
CA HIS A 63 42.33 17.18 20.93
C HIS A 63 43.28 16.91 19.77
N VAL A 64 44.59 16.96 20.05
CA VAL A 64 45.63 16.52 19.13
C VAL A 64 46.04 15.10 19.54
N CYS A 65 45.73 14.13 18.68
CA CYS A 65 45.99 12.72 18.90
C CYS A 65 47.21 12.27 18.11
N ARG A 66 48.12 11.51 18.74
CA ARG A 66 49.13 10.72 18.04
C ARG A 66 48.56 9.32 17.81
N VAL A 67 48.48 8.90 16.54
CA VAL A 67 47.77 7.68 16.14
C VAL A 67 48.73 6.75 15.39
N SER A 68 48.82 5.51 15.85
CA SER A 68 49.66 4.46 15.23
C SER A 68 48.79 3.51 14.39
N ILE A 69 49.34 3.16 13.22
CA ILE A 69 48.79 2.08 12.35
C ILE A 69 49.69 0.83 12.37
N GLY A 70 50.69 0.78 13.28
CA GLY A 70 51.59 -0.36 13.39
C GLY A 70 52.85 -0.29 12.52
N SER A 71 53.06 0.77 11.74
CA SER A 71 54.22 0.95 10.84
C SER A 71 55.44 1.56 11.50
N GLY A 72 55.41 1.84 12.82
CA GLY A 72 56.49 2.49 13.58
C GLY A 72 56.34 4.02 13.62
N GLU A 73 55.78 4.66 12.64
CA GLU A 73 55.50 6.11 12.64
C GLU A 73 54.09 6.39 13.18
N THR A 74 53.92 7.54 13.86
CA THR A 74 52.63 8.01 14.33
C THR A 74 52.14 9.19 13.51
N LEU A 75 50.86 9.17 13.17
CA LEU A 75 50.18 10.26 12.47
C LEU A 75 49.57 11.24 13.48
N GLN A 76 49.65 12.54 13.16
CA GLN A 76 48.98 13.57 13.95
C GLN A 76 47.57 13.78 13.45
N ILE A 77 46.57 13.60 14.31
CA ILE A 77 45.16 13.73 13.99
C ILE A 77 44.50 14.69 14.96
N VAL A 78 43.76 15.67 14.46
CA VAL A 78 42.91 16.54 15.29
C VAL A 78 41.51 15.91 15.39
N CYS A 79 41.08 15.67 16.63
CA CYS A 79 39.83 14.95 16.91
C CYS A 79 38.97 15.75 17.89
N GLY A 80 37.66 15.87 17.59
CA GLY A 80 36.68 16.51 18.47
C GLY A 80 35.79 15.53 19.25
N ALA A 81 36.08 14.24 19.19
CA ALA A 81 35.25 13.25 19.85
C ALA A 81 35.58 13.15 21.35
N SER A 82 34.55 13.15 22.19
CA SER A 82 34.66 13.09 23.65
C SER A 82 35.21 11.75 24.17
N ASN A 83 35.13 10.69 23.38
CA ASN A 83 35.63 9.36 23.75
C ASN A 83 37.08 9.09 23.30
N ALA A 84 37.75 10.07 22.68
CA ALA A 84 39.15 9.92 22.28
C ALA A 84 40.03 9.84 23.54
N ARG A 85 40.80 8.72 23.68
CA ARG A 85 41.70 8.44 24.82
C ARG A 85 42.87 7.61 24.39
N ALA A 86 43.99 7.77 25.09
CA ALA A 86 45.17 6.93 24.86
C ALA A 86 44.82 5.43 25.05
N GLY A 87 45.39 4.61 24.20
CA GLY A 87 45.17 3.16 24.17
C GLY A 87 43.91 2.73 23.37
N LEU A 88 42.99 3.64 23.02
CA LEU A 88 41.80 3.29 22.25
C LEU A 88 42.18 2.90 20.82
N LYS A 89 41.65 1.74 20.35
CA LYS A 89 41.68 1.37 18.94
C LYS A 89 40.43 1.89 18.25
N SER A 90 40.58 2.48 17.07
CA SER A 90 39.53 3.14 16.33
C SER A 90 39.75 3.02 14.83
N ALA A 91 38.77 3.50 14.05
CA ALA A 91 38.86 3.61 12.60
C ALA A 91 39.57 4.89 12.21
N LEU A 92 40.65 4.81 11.46
CA LEU A 92 41.39 5.95 10.91
C LEU A 92 41.20 6.00 9.39
N ALA A 93 40.57 7.04 8.91
CA ALA A 93 40.53 7.39 7.50
C ALA A 93 41.81 8.14 7.13
N LEU A 94 42.65 7.53 6.30
CA LEU A 94 43.90 8.07 5.81
C LEU A 94 43.64 9.21 4.80
N VAL A 95 44.70 10.02 4.53
CA VAL A 95 44.64 11.00 3.45
C VAL A 95 44.38 10.28 2.11
N GLY A 96 43.39 10.73 1.37
CA GLY A 96 42.92 10.08 0.14
C GLY A 96 41.78 9.09 0.36
N ALA A 97 41.42 8.78 1.61
CA ALA A 97 40.27 7.92 1.91
C ALA A 97 38.98 8.55 1.36
N GLN A 98 38.12 7.69 0.81
CA GLN A 98 36.76 8.06 0.34
C GLN A 98 35.74 7.50 1.31
N LEU A 99 34.90 8.35 1.86
CA LEU A 99 33.83 8.00 2.80
C LEU A 99 32.45 8.19 2.17
N PRO A 100 31.39 7.60 2.73
CA PRO A 100 30.01 7.81 2.26
C PRO A 100 29.66 9.32 2.18
N GLY A 101 28.83 9.69 1.18
CA GLY A 101 28.47 11.08 0.92
C GLY A 101 29.53 11.87 0.17
N ASP A 102 30.37 11.20 -0.63
CA ASP A 102 31.42 11.78 -1.49
C ASP A 102 32.49 12.56 -0.71
N LEU A 103 32.68 12.23 0.56
CA LEU A 103 33.66 12.85 1.41
C LEU A 103 35.09 12.26 1.18
N THR A 104 36.00 13.06 0.60
CA THR A 104 37.41 12.69 0.43
C THR A 104 38.24 13.31 1.55
N ILE A 105 39.00 12.50 2.28
CA ILE A 105 39.88 12.94 3.36
C ILE A 105 41.14 13.56 2.79
N LYS A 106 41.42 14.81 3.21
CA LYS A 106 42.59 15.56 2.81
C LYS A 106 43.40 15.96 4.05
N ALA A 107 44.71 16.09 3.89
CA ALA A 107 45.53 16.73 4.94
C ALA A 107 45.06 18.18 5.10
N THR A 108 44.65 18.54 6.32
CA THR A 108 44.07 19.85 6.61
C THR A 108 44.68 20.46 7.87
N LYS A 109 44.66 21.79 7.95
CA LYS A 109 45.01 22.50 9.20
C LYS A 109 43.74 22.92 9.91
N LEU A 110 43.48 22.36 11.08
CA LEU A 110 42.36 22.74 11.92
C LEU A 110 42.86 23.71 13.03
N ARG A 111 42.42 24.97 12.96
CA ARG A 111 42.86 26.04 13.85
C ARG A 111 44.39 26.07 14.06
N GLY A 112 45.14 26.00 12.94
CA GLY A 112 46.60 26.06 12.94
C GLY A 112 47.35 24.75 13.18
N VAL A 113 46.68 23.68 13.63
CA VAL A 113 47.29 22.36 13.85
C VAL A 113 46.96 21.45 12.66
N GLU A 114 47.97 20.78 12.11
CA GLU A 114 47.88 19.87 10.99
C GLU A 114 47.23 18.56 11.42
N SER A 115 46.28 18.05 10.60
CA SER A 115 45.68 16.73 10.73
C SER A 115 45.94 15.91 9.48
N GLN A 116 46.59 14.76 9.63
CA GLN A 116 47.03 13.84 8.58
C GLN A 116 46.02 12.69 8.37
N GLY A 117 44.74 12.97 8.55
CA GLY A 117 43.64 12.00 8.43
C GLY A 117 42.47 12.35 9.36
N MET A 118 41.56 11.44 9.54
CA MET A 118 40.38 11.59 10.38
C MET A 118 40.05 10.29 11.13
N LEU A 119 39.93 10.37 12.47
CA LEU A 119 39.35 9.31 13.27
C LEU A 119 37.83 9.31 13.01
N ALA A 120 37.31 8.22 12.47
CA ALA A 120 35.95 8.15 11.98
C ALA A 120 34.98 7.57 13.02
N SER A 121 33.81 8.14 13.07
CA SER A 121 32.67 7.60 13.79
C SER A 121 31.93 6.52 12.97
N ALA A 122 31.08 5.74 13.62
CA ALA A 122 30.21 4.77 12.92
C ALA A 122 29.24 5.47 11.92
N LYS A 123 28.84 6.71 12.21
CA LYS A 123 27.99 7.51 11.31
C LYS A 123 28.71 7.91 10.03
N GLU A 124 29.93 8.41 10.13
CA GLU A 124 30.74 8.81 8.96
C GLU A 124 31.08 7.63 8.04
N LEU A 125 31.12 6.41 8.60
CA LEU A 125 31.32 5.18 7.87
C LEU A 125 29.99 4.59 7.33
N GLY A 126 28.85 5.24 7.58
CA GLY A 126 27.53 4.75 7.18
C GLY A 126 27.08 3.47 7.91
N LEU A 127 27.65 3.17 9.07
CA LEU A 127 27.29 1.99 9.86
C LEU A 127 26.07 2.25 10.76
N THR A 128 25.84 3.51 11.14
CA THR A 128 24.70 3.93 11.96
C THR A 128 24.23 5.33 11.55
N GLU A 129 22.98 5.69 11.85
CA GLU A 129 22.47 7.04 11.60
C GLU A 129 22.99 8.09 12.58
N ALA A 130 23.34 7.67 13.81
CA ALA A 130 23.85 8.53 14.86
C ALA A 130 25.03 7.88 15.57
N ALA A 131 26.02 8.69 15.95
CA ALA A 131 27.17 8.26 16.76
C ALA A 131 27.53 9.34 17.75
N ALA A 132 27.85 8.95 18.98
CA ALA A 132 28.25 9.86 20.05
C ALA A 132 29.77 10.15 20.12
N GLY A 133 30.58 9.55 19.22
CA GLY A 133 32.03 9.67 19.17
C GLY A 133 32.63 8.81 18.06
N ILE A 134 33.97 8.66 18.10
CA ILE A 134 34.68 7.78 17.16
C ILE A 134 34.38 6.30 17.41
N LEU A 135 34.50 5.49 16.37
CA LEU A 135 34.22 4.03 16.42
C LEU A 135 35.23 3.36 17.37
N GLU A 136 34.74 2.71 18.42
CA GLU A 136 35.59 1.94 19.35
C GLU A 136 35.74 0.51 18.88
N LEU A 137 36.98 0.06 18.71
CA LEU A 137 37.33 -1.29 18.30
C LEU A 137 37.92 -2.08 19.46
N PRO A 138 37.80 -3.42 19.48
CA PRO A 138 38.42 -4.27 20.49
C PRO A 138 39.94 -4.11 20.57
N GLN A 139 40.54 -4.39 21.74
CA GLN A 139 41.97 -4.26 21.98
C GLN A 139 42.81 -5.25 21.16
N ASP A 140 42.25 -6.34 20.75
CA ASP A 140 42.87 -7.35 19.88
C ASP A 140 42.80 -7.01 18.38
N ALA A 141 42.08 -5.94 17.97
CA ALA A 141 41.98 -5.53 16.58
C ALA A 141 43.37 -5.26 15.96
N PRO A 142 43.72 -5.87 14.81
CA PRO A 142 45.08 -5.77 14.24
C PRO A 142 45.31 -4.38 13.61
N LEU A 143 46.33 -3.70 14.03
CA LEU A 143 46.69 -2.36 13.53
C LEU A 143 47.05 -2.41 12.04
N GLY A 144 46.64 -1.38 11.31
CA GLY A 144 46.91 -1.20 9.88
C GLY A 144 46.03 -2.05 8.96
N ARG A 145 45.24 -3.00 9.49
CA ARG A 145 44.36 -3.79 8.67
C ARG A 145 43.21 -2.92 8.12
N PRO A 146 42.83 -3.08 6.82
CA PRO A 146 41.67 -2.39 6.27
C PRO A 146 40.42 -2.68 7.10
N LEU A 147 39.67 -1.65 7.48
CA LEU A 147 38.50 -1.78 8.37
C LEU A 147 37.39 -2.63 7.73
N ARG A 148 37.20 -2.50 6.41
CA ARG A 148 36.21 -3.32 5.68
C ARG A 148 36.49 -4.81 5.78
N GLU A 149 37.76 -5.19 5.69
CA GLU A 149 38.14 -6.59 5.84
C GLU A 149 38.00 -7.06 7.30
N TYR A 150 38.47 -6.24 8.26
CA TYR A 150 38.39 -6.59 9.69
C TYR A 150 36.95 -6.81 10.17
N LEU A 151 36.04 -5.95 9.75
CA LEU A 151 34.62 -6.04 10.10
C LEU A 151 33.79 -6.86 9.09
N ALA A 152 34.40 -7.43 8.04
CA ALA A 152 33.71 -8.14 6.97
C ALA A 152 32.50 -7.34 6.41
N LEU A 153 32.72 -6.08 6.04
CA LEU A 153 31.64 -5.14 5.64
C LEU A 153 31.13 -5.37 4.22
N ASP A 154 31.81 -6.18 3.44
CA ASP A 154 31.39 -6.62 2.10
C ASP A 154 30.43 -7.83 2.15
N GLU A 155 30.10 -8.28 3.35
CA GLU A 155 29.13 -9.37 3.53
C GLU A 155 27.78 -9.00 2.96
N ALA A 156 27.15 -9.95 2.26
CA ALA A 156 25.80 -9.81 1.76
C ALA A 156 24.76 -9.93 2.88
N VAL A 157 23.80 -9.04 2.86
CA VAL A 157 22.63 -9.05 3.74
C VAL A 157 21.37 -9.17 2.85
N LEU A 158 20.63 -10.26 3.03
CA LEU A 158 19.36 -10.49 2.35
C LEU A 158 18.24 -9.78 3.15
N ASP A 159 17.48 -8.93 2.50
CA ASP A 159 16.21 -8.40 3.06
C ASP A 159 15.05 -9.20 2.47
N LEU A 160 14.39 -9.98 3.32
CA LEU A 160 13.40 -10.98 2.94
C LEU A 160 12.00 -10.52 3.40
N ASN A 161 11.04 -10.56 2.49
CA ASN A 161 9.63 -10.37 2.78
C ASN A 161 9.01 -11.70 3.26
N ILE A 162 8.58 -11.71 4.50
CA ILE A 162 7.97 -12.91 5.10
C ILE A 162 6.46 -12.72 5.17
N THR A 163 5.73 -13.54 4.44
CA THR A 163 4.26 -13.52 4.41
C THR A 163 3.65 -13.86 5.78
N PRO A 164 2.44 -13.40 6.09
CA PRO A 164 1.84 -13.64 7.41
C PRO A 164 1.65 -15.10 7.81
N ASN A 165 1.50 -16.01 6.85
CA ASN A 165 1.40 -17.46 7.11
C ASN A 165 2.74 -18.12 7.46
N ARG A 166 3.88 -17.47 7.16
CA ARG A 166 5.22 -18.03 7.33
C ARG A 166 5.92 -17.47 8.59
N GLY A 167 5.22 -17.47 9.73
CA GLY A 167 5.80 -17.07 11.03
C GLY A 167 7.07 -17.85 11.42
N ASP A 168 7.17 -19.11 10.99
CA ASP A 168 8.35 -19.97 11.16
C ASP A 168 9.62 -19.42 10.50
N ALA A 169 9.48 -18.68 9.39
CA ALA A 169 10.58 -18.09 8.64
C ALA A 169 11.07 -16.73 9.22
N MET A 170 10.45 -16.21 10.28
CA MET A 170 10.85 -14.94 10.91
C MET A 170 12.08 -15.07 11.82
N SER A 171 13.06 -15.90 11.44
CA SER A 171 14.30 -16.15 12.16
C SER A 171 15.39 -16.71 11.26
N VAL A 172 16.66 -16.60 11.69
CA VAL A 172 17.78 -17.19 10.96
C VAL A 172 17.63 -18.72 10.84
N ILE A 173 17.21 -19.39 11.93
CA ILE A 173 16.96 -20.84 11.90
C ILE A 173 15.78 -21.21 11.00
N GLY A 174 14.76 -20.35 10.90
CA GLY A 174 13.63 -20.56 10.00
C GLY A 174 14.06 -20.52 8.54
N ILE A 175 14.84 -19.50 8.15
CA ILE A 175 15.43 -19.42 6.80
C ILE A 175 16.42 -20.57 6.56
N ALA A 176 17.19 -20.99 7.58
CA ALA A 176 18.08 -22.13 7.45
C ALA A 176 17.33 -23.46 7.16
N ARG A 177 16.11 -23.64 7.72
CA ARG A 177 15.26 -24.81 7.42
C ARG A 177 14.81 -24.79 5.95
N GLU A 178 14.43 -23.63 5.44
CA GLU A 178 14.06 -23.48 4.02
C GLU A 178 15.25 -23.77 3.10
N VAL A 179 16.41 -23.19 3.38
CA VAL A 179 17.63 -23.42 2.61
C VAL A 179 18.03 -24.91 2.66
N ALA A 180 17.90 -25.55 3.83
CA ALA A 180 18.19 -26.98 3.98
C ALA A 180 17.27 -27.85 3.12
N ALA A 181 15.97 -27.55 3.09
CA ALA A 181 14.99 -28.26 2.26
C ALA A 181 15.28 -28.08 0.76
N LEU A 182 15.56 -26.84 0.32
CA LEU A 182 15.88 -26.51 -1.08
C LEU A 182 17.22 -27.17 -1.53
N ALA A 183 18.21 -27.17 -0.64
CA ALA A 183 19.55 -27.74 -0.94
C ALA A 183 19.65 -29.25 -0.72
N GLY A 184 18.62 -29.90 -0.18
CA GLY A 184 18.69 -31.31 0.22
C GLY A 184 19.71 -31.59 1.33
N THR A 185 19.95 -30.60 2.22
CA THR A 185 20.89 -30.68 3.34
C THR A 185 20.15 -30.67 4.69
N LYS A 186 20.89 -30.61 5.79
CA LYS A 186 20.32 -30.56 7.14
C LYS A 186 20.72 -29.26 7.84
N VAL A 187 19.85 -28.75 8.69
CA VAL A 187 20.19 -27.69 9.63
C VAL A 187 21.21 -28.22 10.66
N SER A 188 22.31 -27.48 10.87
CA SER A 188 23.46 -27.91 11.70
C SER A 188 24.01 -26.74 12.52
N GLY A 189 23.17 -25.94 13.15
CA GLY A 189 23.59 -24.77 13.90
C GLY A 189 24.43 -25.06 15.16
N PRO A 190 24.84 -24.03 15.88
CA PRO A 190 25.59 -24.15 17.11
C PRO A 190 24.84 -24.97 18.15
N ALA A 191 25.58 -25.82 18.88
CA ALA A 191 25.01 -26.60 19.97
C ALA A 191 24.54 -25.67 21.09
N ILE A 192 23.27 -25.78 21.48
CA ILE A 192 22.69 -25.07 22.62
C ILE A 192 22.57 -26.11 23.73
N GLY A 193 23.49 -26.06 24.65
CA GLY A 193 23.52 -26.96 25.79
C GLY A 193 22.85 -26.33 27.01
N SER A 194 22.41 -27.17 27.93
CA SER A 194 21.93 -26.74 29.25
C SER A 194 23.07 -26.11 30.05
N ALA A 195 22.90 -24.86 30.50
CA ALA A 195 23.82 -24.23 31.42
C ALA A 195 23.65 -24.79 32.84
N PRO A 196 24.70 -25.21 33.55
CA PRO A 196 24.55 -25.66 34.91
C PRO A 196 24.08 -24.53 35.82
N ALA A 197 23.14 -24.81 36.71
CA ALA A 197 22.68 -23.83 37.67
C ALA A 197 23.78 -23.49 38.69
N GLY A 198 24.13 -22.19 38.80
CA GLY A 198 25.10 -21.66 39.76
C GLY A 198 24.49 -21.27 41.09
N HIS A 199 23.16 -21.25 41.21
CA HIS A 199 22.38 -21.03 42.44
C HIS A 199 21.00 -21.70 42.35
N ALA A 200 20.29 -21.80 43.46
CA ALA A 200 19.01 -22.48 43.54
C ALA A 200 17.78 -21.55 43.50
N ASP A 201 17.99 -20.23 43.26
CA ASP A 201 16.92 -19.25 43.30
C ASP A 201 15.90 -19.49 42.18
N ARG A 202 14.61 -19.40 42.55
CA ARG A 202 13.46 -19.59 41.64
C ARG A 202 12.51 -18.40 41.77
N PHE A 203 11.75 -18.15 40.72
CA PHE A 203 10.72 -17.11 40.73
C PHE A 203 9.39 -17.73 40.31
N SER A 204 8.35 -17.55 41.09
CA SER A 204 7.06 -18.20 40.83
C SER A 204 6.36 -17.59 39.63
N VAL A 205 5.76 -18.44 38.80
CA VAL A 205 4.94 -18.04 37.66
C VAL A 205 3.58 -18.71 37.74
N GLN A 206 2.51 -17.92 37.62
CA GLN A 206 1.12 -18.39 37.65
C GLN A 206 0.45 -18.07 36.30
N LEU A 207 -0.11 -19.10 35.64
CA LEU A 207 -0.84 -18.96 34.37
C LEU A 207 -2.35 -18.91 34.70
N GLU A 208 -2.88 -17.69 34.94
CA GLU A 208 -4.29 -17.46 35.18
C GLU A 208 -5.12 -17.51 33.89
N ALA A 209 -4.49 -17.31 32.70
CA ALA A 209 -5.09 -17.45 31.39
C ALA A 209 -4.35 -18.54 30.56
N PRO A 210 -4.45 -19.82 30.95
CA PRO A 210 -3.64 -20.90 30.36
C PRO A 210 -3.97 -21.17 28.87
N ALA A 211 -5.14 -20.82 28.39
CA ALA A 211 -5.47 -20.91 26.97
C ALA A 211 -4.71 -19.85 26.12
N ALA A 212 -4.47 -18.67 26.69
CA ALA A 212 -3.74 -17.59 26.03
C ALA A 212 -2.22 -17.73 26.20
N CYS A 213 -1.75 -18.22 27.33
CA CYS A 213 -0.34 -18.53 27.61
C CYS A 213 -0.19 -19.94 28.17
N PRO A 214 -0.15 -20.98 27.34
CA PRO A 214 -0.07 -22.35 27.81
C PRO A 214 1.34 -22.77 28.27
N ARG A 215 2.39 -22.01 27.99
CA ARG A 215 3.75 -22.29 28.42
C ARG A 215 4.53 -21.02 28.70
N PHE A 216 5.22 -21.00 29.84
CA PHE A 216 6.11 -19.91 30.23
C PHE A 216 7.39 -20.52 30.85
N ALA A 217 8.55 -20.18 30.30
CA ALA A 217 9.83 -20.51 30.86
C ALA A 217 10.48 -19.27 31.47
N GLY A 218 11.06 -19.39 32.64
CA GLY A 218 11.73 -18.32 33.36
C GLY A 218 13.05 -18.76 33.99
N CYS A 219 13.98 -17.82 34.15
CA CYS A 219 15.26 -18.05 34.81
C CYS A 219 15.75 -16.78 35.51
N ILE A 220 16.27 -16.91 36.72
CA ILE A 220 16.95 -15.84 37.44
C ILE A 220 18.43 -15.82 37.07
N LEU A 221 18.95 -14.65 36.76
CA LEU A 221 20.39 -14.38 36.65
C LEU A 221 20.82 -13.42 37.74
N ARG A 222 21.91 -13.75 38.46
CA ARG A 222 22.48 -12.94 39.52
C ARG A 222 23.83 -12.37 39.15
N GLY A 223 24.13 -11.16 39.56
CA GLY A 223 25.44 -10.55 39.42
C GLY A 223 25.83 -10.19 37.99
N VAL A 224 24.86 -9.93 37.12
CA VAL A 224 25.09 -9.53 35.74
C VAL A 224 25.59 -8.07 35.68
N ASN A 225 26.65 -7.82 34.93
CA ASN A 225 27.11 -6.46 34.63
C ASN A 225 26.40 -5.94 33.34
N ASN A 226 25.28 -5.29 33.49
CA ASN A 226 24.54 -4.75 32.34
C ASN A 226 25.18 -3.46 31.73
N ARG A 227 26.29 -2.99 32.29
CA ARG A 227 27.17 -1.93 31.70
C ARG A 227 28.26 -2.48 30.81
N ALA A 228 28.51 -3.78 30.83
CA ALA A 228 29.45 -4.41 29.94
C ALA A 228 29.03 -4.16 28.48
N GLY A 229 29.96 -3.87 27.61
CA GLY A 229 29.72 -3.77 26.18
C GLY A 229 29.46 -5.16 25.60
N ALA A 230 28.44 -5.32 24.79
CA ALA A 230 28.27 -6.54 24.00
C ALA A 230 29.47 -6.74 23.05
N PRO A 231 29.97 -7.96 22.81
CA PRO A 231 31.07 -8.23 21.88
C PRO A 231 30.78 -7.68 20.50
N LEU A 232 31.82 -7.24 19.79
CA LEU A 232 31.69 -6.62 18.47
C LEU A 232 30.92 -7.51 17.47
N TRP A 233 31.19 -8.81 17.47
CA TRP A 233 30.51 -9.76 16.57
C TRP A 233 28.98 -9.79 16.80
N LEU A 234 28.51 -9.70 18.05
CA LEU A 234 27.08 -9.72 18.38
C LEU A 234 26.44 -8.38 17.98
N ARG A 235 27.11 -7.28 18.30
CA ARG A 235 26.65 -5.93 17.90
C ARG A 235 26.55 -5.79 16.38
N GLU A 236 27.52 -6.34 15.63
CA GLU A 236 27.51 -6.32 14.16
C GLU A 236 26.39 -7.20 13.58
N ARG A 237 26.10 -8.36 14.14
CA ARG A 237 24.98 -9.19 13.72
C ARG A 237 23.64 -8.51 13.93
N LEU A 238 23.44 -7.90 15.11
CA LEU A 238 22.22 -7.11 15.37
C LEU A 238 22.10 -5.94 14.38
N ARG A 239 23.18 -5.17 14.20
CA ARG A 239 23.20 -4.03 13.27
C ARG A 239 22.84 -4.46 11.84
N ARG A 240 23.42 -5.52 11.32
CA ARG A 240 23.15 -6.06 9.99
C ARG A 240 21.72 -6.58 9.87
N ALA A 241 21.16 -7.09 10.96
CA ALA A 241 19.76 -7.48 11.05
C ALA A 241 18.79 -6.29 11.27
N GLY A 242 19.30 -5.05 11.33
CA GLY A 242 18.49 -3.85 11.48
C GLY A 242 18.15 -3.48 12.93
N VAL A 243 18.79 -4.13 13.92
CA VAL A 243 18.54 -3.91 15.35
C VAL A 243 19.71 -3.16 16.00
N ARG A 244 19.41 -2.10 16.75
CA ARG A 244 20.39 -1.33 17.49
C ARG A 244 20.76 -2.03 18.81
N ALA A 245 22.06 -2.20 19.07
CA ALA A 245 22.54 -2.66 20.35
C ALA A 245 22.31 -1.60 21.45
N ILE A 246 21.89 -2.03 22.63
CA ILE A 246 21.51 -1.17 23.77
C ILE A 246 22.31 -1.54 25.03
N SER A 247 22.20 -2.80 25.47
CA SER A 247 22.90 -3.34 26.64
C SER A 247 22.98 -4.86 26.51
N PRO A 248 23.92 -5.54 27.20
CA PRO A 248 24.12 -6.98 27.07
C PRO A 248 22.83 -7.79 27.20
N VAL A 249 21.99 -7.47 28.18
CA VAL A 249 20.74 -8.20 28.44
C VAL A 249 19.75 -8.03 27.28
N VAL A 250 19.54 -6.79 26.83
CA VAL A 250 18.61 -6.47 25.72
C VAL A 250 19.16 -7.01 24.40
N ASP A 251 20.46 -6.87 24.19
CA ASP A 251 21.11 -7.32 22.95
C ASP A 251 21.00 -8.84 22.78
N VAL A 252 21.16 -9.61 23.87
CA VAL A 252 20.99 -11.05 23.84
C VAL A 252 19.54 -11.47 23.63
N THR A 253 18.57 -10.80 24.26
CA THR A 253 17.17 -11.13 24.01
C THR A 253 16.77 -10.88 22.55
N ASN A 254 17.22 -9.79 21.96
CA ASN A 254 17.05 -9.49 20.54
C ASN A 254 17.78 -10.49 19.62
N TYR A 255 19.02 -10.84 19.99
CA TYR A 255 19.80 -11.82 19.24
C TYR A 255 19.10 -13.18 19.18
N VAL A 256 18.60 -13.69 20.33
CA VAL A 256 17.89 -14.97 20.40
C VAL A 256 16.58 -14.93 19.63
N MET A 257 15.86 -13.81 19.67
CA MET A 257 14.65 -13.62 18.87
C MET A 257 14.95 -13.70 17.37
N LEU A 258 15.99 -13.05 16.89
CA LEU A 258 16.39 -13.10 15.48
C LEU A 258 16.97 -14.47 15.10
N GLU A 259 17.74 -15.09 15.98
CA GLU A 259 18.37 -16.39 15.74
C GLU A 259 17.34 -17.52 15.69
N LEU A 260 16.49 -17.64 16.73
CA LEU A 260 15.59 -18.77 16.95
C LEU A 260 14.12 -18.49 16.68
N GLY A 261 13.73 -17.23 16.48
CA GLY A 261 12.33 -16.84 16.30
C GLY A 261 11.53 -16.76 17.60
N GLN A 262 12.19 -16.82 18.75
CA GLN A 262 11.56 -16.75 20.08
C GLN A 262 11.76 -15.36 20.70
N PRO A 263 10.75 -14.49 20.72
CA PRO A 263 10.85 -13.25 21.49
C PRO A 263 11.00 -13.53 22.96
N MET A 264 11.89 -12.77 23.60
CA MET A 264 12.17 -12.86 25.03
C MET A 264 12.02 -11.51 25.69
N HIS A 265 11.77 -11.52 27.00
CA HIS A 265 11.81 -10.31 27.81
C HIS A 265 12.71 -10.48 29.03
N ALA A 266 13.21 -9.37 29.55
CA ALA A 266 14.07 -9.33 30.71
C ALA A 266 13.57 -8.25 31.68
N TYR A 267 13.41 -8.65 32.94
CA TYR A 267 12.98 -7.78 34.03
C TYR A 267 14.13 -7.53 34.99
N ASP A 268 14.19 -6.33 35.57
CA ASP A 268 14.98 -6.07 36.76
C ASP A 268 14.34 -6.79 37.96
N LEU A 269 14.97 -7.84 38.41
CA LEU A 269 14.41 -8.71 39.46
C LEU A 269 14.11 -7.93 40.76
N LYS A 270 14.89 -6.89 41.09
CA LYS A 270 14.69 -6.05 42.27
C LYS A 270 13.43 -5.20 42.21
N LYS A 271 12.93 -4.94 41.01
CA LYS A 271 11.69 -4.19 40.77
C LYS A 271 10.45 -5.07 40.66
N LEU A 272 10.59 -6.39 40.55
CA LEU A 272 9.46 -7.35 40.57
C LEU A 272 9.00 -7.62 42.02
N ARG A 273 7.70 -7.81 42.18
CA ARG A 273 7.08 -8.07 43.50
C ARG A 273 6.31 -9.41 43.50
N GLY A 274 6.76 -10.31 44.39
CA GLY A 274 6.08 -11.59 44.66
C GLY A 274 6.33 -12.66 43.62
N GLY A 275 5.68 -12.59 42.48
CA GLY A 275 5.78 -13.57 41.41
C GLY A 275 5.25 -12.99 40.10
N ILE A 276 5.37 -13.72 38.98
CA ILE A 276 4.77 -13.37 37.71
C ILE A 276 3.39 -14.02 37.60
N GLY A 277 2.42 -13.21 37.17
CA GLY A 277 1.09 -13.65 36.74
C GLY A 277 0.89 -13.41 35.25
N VAL A 278 0.25 -14.34 34.55
CA VAL A 278 -0.17 -14.16 33.15
C VAL A 278 -1.69 -14.26 33.10
N ARG A 279 -2.34 -13.13 32.89
CA ARG A 279 -3.81 -13.02 32.90
C ARG A 279 -4.33 -12.03 31.84
N LEU A 280 -5.63 -12.11 31.57
CA LEU A 280 -6.31 -11.06 30.83
C LEU A 280 -6.39 -9.77 31.65
N ALA A 281 -6.38 -8.64 30.96
CA ALA A 281 -6.54 -7.33 31.58
C ALA A 281 -7.94 -7.19 32.24
N ARG A 282 -8.01 -6.40 33.30
CA ARG A 282 -9.26 -5.84 33.77
C ARG A 282 -9.67 -4.72 32.83
N ALA A 283 -10.96 -4.43 32.73
CA ALA A 283 -11.43 -3.37 31.86
C ALA A 283 -10.72 -2.02 32.15
N ALA A 284 -10.15 -1.42 31.12
CA ALA A 284 -9.44 -0.15 31.18
C ALA A 284 -8.22 -0.14 32.15
N GLU A 285 -7.50 -1.24 32.25
CA GLU A 285 -6.34 -1.36 33.15
C GLU A 285 -5.14 -0.55 32.63
N PRO A 286 -4.57 0.39 33.41
CA PRO A 286 -3.49 1.24 32.95
C PRO A 286 -2.16 0.49 32.91
N VAL A 287 -1.41 0.67 31.82
CA VAL A 287 -0.05 0.13 31.65
C VAL A 287 0.85 1.20 31.04
N THR A 288 1.97 1.53 31.69
CA THR A 288 3.00 2.39 31.10
C THR A 288 4.07 1.51 30.47
N LEU A 289 4.29 1.68 29.16
CA LEU A 289 5.16 0.86 28.32
C LEU A 289 6.61 1.39 28.30
N LEU A 290 7.53 0.57 27.77
CA LEU A 290 8.97 0.91 27.66
C LEU A 290 9.25 2.18 26.85
N ASP A 291 8.37 2.56 25.92
CA ASP A 291 8.47 3.81 25.13
C ASP A 291 7.93 5.04 25.88
N GLY A 292 7.47 4.86 27.12
CA GLY A 292 6.89 5.90 27.96
C GLY A 292 5.42 6.18 27.72
N LYS A 293 4.78 5.54 26.75
CA LYS A 293 3.34 5.67 26.52
C LYS A 293 2.54 4.97 27.60
N SER A 294 1.53 5.64 28.12
CA SER A 294 0.50 5.03 28.99
C SER A 294 -0.70 4.66 28.16
N ILE A 295 -1.10 3.40 28.25
CA ILE A 295 -2.25 2.85 27.55
C ILE A 295 -3.27 2.32 28.55
N SER A 296 -4.52 2.16 28.11
CA SER A 296 -5.61 1.55 28.86
C SER A 296 -5.95 0.20 28.21
N ALA A 297 -5.50 -0.90 28.82
CA ALA A 297 -5.69 -2.24 28.29
C ALA A 297 -7.15 -2.68 28.43
N GLN A 298 -7.74 -3.11 27.31
CA GLN A 298 -9.10 -3.69 27.29
C GLN A 298 -9.08 -5.13 27.81
N ALA A 299 -10.23 -5.65 28.23
CA ALA A 299 -10.37 -6.95 28.88
C ALA A 299 -9.91 -8.16 28.05
N ASP A 300 -9.73 -8.01 26.74
CA ASP A 300 -9.23 -9.05 25.84
C ASP A 300 -7.70 -9.00 25.62
N VAL A 301 -7.01 -8.08 26.26
CA VAL A 301 -5.55 -7.94 26.18
C VAL A 301 -4.88 -8.80 27.24
N LEU A 302 -3.93 -9.63 26.84
CA LEU A 302 -3.14 -10.45 27.75
C LEU A 302 -2.04 -9.62 28.40
N LEU A 303 -1.92 -9.69 29.71
CA LEU A 303 -0.94 -8.99 30.52
C LEU A 303 0.02 -9.93 31.20
N ILE A 304 1.28 -9.50 31.30
CA ILE A 304 2.20 -10.01 32.31
C ILE A 304 2.06 -9.08 33.53
N THR A 305 1.89 -9.66 34.70
CA THR A 305 1.67 -8.92 35.95
C THR A 305 2.62 -9.43 37.04
N ASP A 306 2.81 -8.63 38.07
CA ASP A 306 3.29 -9.08 39.38
C ASP A 306 2.24 -8.75 40.42
N HIS A 307 2.60 -8.89 41.74
CA HIS A 307 1.61 -8.64 42.82
C HIS A 307 1.19 -7.15 42.93
N GLU A 308 1.95 -6.21 42.36
CA GLU A 308 1.58 -4.78 42.33
C GLU A 308 0.75 -4.40 41.10
N GLY A 309 0.75 -5.21 40.04
CA GLY A 309 -0.03 -4.94 38.85
C GLY A 309 0.69 -5.27 37.55
N PRO A 310 0.27 -4.66 36.40
CA PRO A 310 0.85 -4.92 35.09
C PRO A 310 2.33 -4.55 34.99
N VAL A 311 3.13 -5.45 34.42
CA VAL A 311 4.55 -5.26 34.10
C VAL A 311 4.82 -5.30 32.60
N GLY A 312 3.79 -5.59 31.79
CA GLY A 312 3.89 -5.56 30.33
C GLY A 312 2.66 -6.12 29.63
N LEU A 313 2.59 -5.84 28.33
CA LEU A 313 1.64 -6.45 27.40
C LEU A 313 2.25 -7.75 26.88
N ALA A 314 1.65 -8.88 27.20
CA ALA A 314 2.15 -10.19 26.82
C ALA A 314 2.31 -10.32 25.29
N GLY A 315 3.52 -10.65 24.86
CA GLY A 315 3.86 -10.81 23.47
C GLY A 315 3.91 -9.52 22.62
N ILE A 316 3.73 -8.33 23.22
CA ILE A 316 3.71 -7.05 22.51
C ILE A 316 4.85 -6.15 23.00
N MET A 317 4.82 -5.67 24.23
CA MET A 317 5.81 -4.74 24.77
C MET A 317 5.88 -4.79 26.30
N GLY A 318 7.08 -4.79 26.85
CA GLY A 318 7.29 -4.70 28.29
C GLY A 318 6.88 -3.36 28.89
N GLY A 319 6.69 -3.34 30.20
CA GLY A 319 6.37 -2.14 30.98
C GLY A 319 7.62 -1.43 31.50
N LEU A 320 7.50 -0.12 31.67
CA LEU A 320 8.60 0.74 32.12
C LEU A 320 9.00 0.46 33.56
N ARG A 321 8.06 0.11 34.46
CA ARG A 321 8.28 -0.06 35.89
C ARG A 321 9.36 -1.10 36.21
N THR A 322 9.38 -2.19 35.48
CA THR A 322 10.30 -3.33 35.73
C THR A 322 11.41 -3.43 34.70
N ALA A 323 11.58 -2.40 33.88
CA ALA A 323 12.61 -2.36 32.85
C ALA A 323 14.02 -2.49 33.42
N VAL A 324 14.87 -3.24 32.70
CA VAL A 324 16.31 -3.30 32.99
C VAL A 324 16.97 -1.97 32.67
N SER A 325 17.98 -1.64 33.46
CA SER A 325 18.80 -0.42 33.30
C SER A 325 20.28 -0.77 33.35
N ALA A 326 21.14 0.24 33.17
CA ALA A 326 22.59 0.05 33.32
C ALA A 326 23.00 -0.40 34.76
N GLU A 327 22.17 -0.15 35.75
CA GLU A 327 22.41 -0.49 37.16
C GLU A 327 21.88 -1.87 37.53
N THR A 328 21.09 -2.50 36.65
CA THR A 328 20.49 -3.82 36.90
C THR A 328 21.57 -4.90 37.00
N THR A 329 21.61 -5.59 38.14
CA THR A 329 22.55 -6.69 38.42
C THR A 329 21.86 -8.05 38.52
N ASP A 330 20.58 -8.06 38.83
CA ASP A 330 19.80 -9.29 38.93
C ASP A 330 18.62 -9.21 37.95
N VAL A 331 18.52 -10.22 37.10
CA VAL A 331 17.58 -10.26 35.98
C VAL A 331 16.69 -11.47 36.09
N PHE A 332 15.39 -11.30 35.79
CA PHE A 332 14.50 -12.40 35.49
C PHE A 332 14.29 -12.46 33.96
N LEU A 333 14.71 -13.55 33.34
CA LEU A 333 14.47 -13.79 31.91
C LEU A 333 13.13 -14.49 31.70
N GLU A 334 12.36 -14.00 30.74
CA GLU A 334 11.11 -14.57 30.26
C GLU A 334 11.28 -15.14 28.86
N SER A 335 10.74 -16.32 28.64
CA SER A 335 10.49 -16.90 27.32
C SER A 335 9.14 -17.64 27.36
N ALA A 336 8.14 -17.09 26.71
CA ALA A 336 6.78 -17.64 26.76
C ALA A 336 6.29 -18.08 25.39
N TYR A 337 5.31 -18.97 25.39
CA TYR A 337 4.46 -19.22 24.25
C TYR A 337 3.10 -18.54 24.50
N PHE A 338 2.76 -17.57 23.66
CA PHE A 338 1.43 -16.98 23.63
C PHE A 338 0.67 -17.53 22.43
N SER A 339 -0.60 -17.89 22.63
CA SER A 339 -1.46 -18.29 21.52
C SER A 339 -1.56 -17.15 20.50
N PRO A 340 -1.41 -17.40 19.19
CA PRO A 340 -1.59 -16.37 18.17
C PRO A 340 -2.88 -15.58 18.32
N ASP A 341 -3.99 -16.24 18.64
CA ASP A 341 -5.30 -15.61 18.85
C ASP A 341 -5.32 -14.60 20.00
N ALA A 342 -4.45 -14.77 21.01
CA ALA A 342 -4.36 -13.85 22.14
C ALA A 342 -3.58 -12.57 21.82
N VAL A 343 -2.78 -12.56 20.72
CA VAL A 343 -1.95 -11.41 20.32
C VAL A 343 -2.45 -10.74 19.06
N LEU A 344 -3.03 -11.53 18.13
CA LEU A 344 -3.47 -11.09 16.82
C LEU A 344 -4.37 -9.85 16.90
N GLY A 345 -3.95 -8.78 16.21
CA GLY A 345 -4.68 -7.52 16.11
C GLY A 345 -4.65 -6.62 17.35
N ARG A 346 -4.20 -7.11 18.53
CA ARG A 346 -4.17 -6.31 19.76
C ARG A 346 -3.11 -5.22 19.69
N ALA A 347 -1.92 -5.55 19.22
CA ALA A 347 -0.84 -4.58 19.01
C ALA A 347 -1.30 -3.45 18.08
N ARG A 348 -1.86 -3.77 16.92
CA ARG A 348 -2.36 -2.80 15.93
C ARG A 348 -3.44 -1.88 16.52
N ARG A 349 -4.38 -2.44 17.27
CA ARG A 349 -5.47 -1.68 17.92
C ARG A 349 -4.94 -0.68 18.95
N LEU A 350 -3.80 -0.98 19.58
CA LEU A 350 -3.11 -0.10 20.53
C LEU A 350 -2.13 0.87 19.85
N GLY A 351 -2.06 0.89 18.50
CA GLY A 351 -1.11 1.70 17.75
C GLY A 351 0.34 1.26 17.93
N LEU A 352 0.57 -0.02 18.23
CA LEU A 352 1.87 -0.64 18.43
C LEU A 352 2.16 -1.64 17.31
N GLN A 353 3.43 -1.68 16.92
CA GLN A 353 3.96 -2.70 16.03
C GLN A 353 5.38 -3.04 16.48
N THR A 354 5.59 -4.24 16.97
CA THR A 354 6.88 -4.69 17.49
C THR A 354 7.32 -5.99 16.82
N ASP A 355 8.61 -6.25 16.82
CA ASP A 355 9.19 -7.52 16.34
C ASP A 355 8.64 -8.72 17.11
N ALA A 356 8.33 -8.55 18.39
CA ALA A 356 7.73 -9.57 19.23
C ALA A 356 6.28 -9.84 18.80
N SER A 357 5.44 -8.79 18.67
CA SER A 357 4.02 -8.97 18.30
C SER A 357 3.86 -9.62 16.94
N GLN A 358 4.68 -9.23 15.95
CA GLN A 358 4.67 -9.85 14.63
C GLN A 358 4.97 -11.35 14.65
N ARG A 359 5.87 -11.80 15.53
CA ARG A 359 6.19 -13.23 15.68
C ARG A 359 5.11 -13.97 16.42
N PHE A 360 4.62 -13.45 17.54
CA PHE A 360 3.59 -14.11 18.32
C PHE A 360 2.25 -14.21 17.59
N GLU A 361 1.82 -13.16 16.87
CA GLU A 361 0.57 -13.19 16.10
C GLU A 361 0.61 -14.16 14.91
N ARG A 362 1.80 -14.44 14.37
CA ARG A 362 2.00 -15.40 13.27
C ARG A 362 2.31 -16.81 13.74
N GLY A 363 2.64 -16.97 15.03
CA GLY A 363 2.97 -18.23 15.66
C GLY A 363 4.45 -18.43 15.95
N VAL A 364 4.74 -18.74 17.20
CA VAL A 364 6.08 -19.09 17.71
C VAL A 364 6.08 -20.58 18.07
N ASP A 365 7.19 -21.28 17.89
CA ASP A 365 7.29 -22.69 18.22
C ASP A 365 7.02 -22.96 19.70
N PRO A 366 5.98 -23.71 20.07
CA PRO A 366 5.58 -23.95 21.46
C PRO A 366 6.58 -24.85 22.22
N THR A 367 7.62 -25.35 21.57
CA THR A 367 8.60 -26.26 22.19
C THR A 367 9.95 -25.59 22.49
N GLN A 368 10.16 -24.33 22.06
CA GLN A 368 11.47 -23.68 22.10
C GLN A 368 11.79 -22.87 23.36
N GLN A 369 10.84 -22.62 24.26
CA GLN A 369 10.99 -21.61 25.33
C GLN A 369 12.21 -21.87 26.23
N SER A 370 12.42 -23.09 26.69
CA SER A 370 13.59 -23.47 27.49
C SER A 370 14.90 -23.32 26.71
N ARG A 371 14.91 -23.78 25.45
CA ARG A 371 16.07 -23.67 24.56
C ARG A 371 16.50 -22.21 24.34
N ALA A 372 15.53 -21.29 24.21
CA ALA A 372 15.80 -19.88 24.07
C ALA A 372 16.46 -19.28 25.32
N ILE A 373 15.97 -19.65 26.52
CA ILE A 373 16.60 -19.24 27.78
C ILE A 373 18.00 -19.81 27.91
N GLU A 374 18.22 -21.07 27.62
CA GLU A 374 19.55 -21.71 27.65
C GLU A 374 20.51 -21.01 26.66
N ARG A 375 20.03 -20.64 25.47
CA ARG A 375 20.83 -19.86 24.50
C ARG A 375 21.17 -18.48 25.04
N ALA A 376 20.23 -17.79 25.66
CA ALA A 376 20.44 -16.48 26.26
C ALA A 376 21.47 -16.55 27.40
N ILE A 377 21.37 -17.53 28.29
CA ILE A 377 22.34 -17.75 29.36
C ILE A 377 23.74 -18.03 28.81
N ALA A 378 23.86 -18.90 27.80
CA ALA A 378 25.13 -19.23 27.17
C ALA A 378 25.82 -18.02 26.49
N LEU A 379 25.04 -17.03 26.09
CA LEU A 379 25.55 -15.77 25.52
C LEU A 379 25.85 -14.71 26.63
N LEU A 380 24.98 -14.57 27.62
CA LEU A 380 25.08 -13.53 28.64
C LEU A 380 26.21 -13.76 29.64
N ILE A 381 26.38 -14.97 30.16
CA ILE A 381 27.35 -15.23 31.21
C ILE A 381 28.80 -14.95 30.79
N PRO A 382 29.28 -15.39 29.61
CA PRO A 382 30.62 -15.06 29.16
C PRO A 382 30.83 -13.56 28.90
N MET A 383 29.75 -12.83 28.56
CA MET A 383 29.79 -11.43 28.17
C MET A 383 29.68 -10.48 29.38
N ALA A 384 28.74 -10.74 30.25
CA ALA A 384 28.34 -9.85 31.33
C ALA A 384 28.61 -10.42 32.74
N GLY A 385 29.16 -11.64 32.82
CA GLY A 385 29.38 -12.34 34.10
C GLY A 385 28.10 -12.80 34.76
N GLY A 386 28.18 -13.10 36.03
CA GLY A 386 27.07 -13.54 36.83
C GLY A 386 26.88 -15.07 36.85
N SER A 387 25.75 -15.52 37.40
CA SER A 387 25.38 -16.94 37.48
C SER A 387 23.89 -17.08 37.20
N ALA A 388 23.49 -18.21 36.59
CA ALA A 388 22.12 -18.55 36.30
C ALA A 388 21.53 -19.50 37.37
N GLY A 389 20.27 -19.32 37.69
CA GLY A 389 19.46 -20.29 38.42
C GLY A 389 18.94 -21.40 37.50
N PRO A 390 18.12 -22.31 37.98
CA PRO A 390 17.46 -23.32 37.19
C PRO A 390 16.45 -22.68 36.22
N VAL A 391 16.34 -23.26 35.03
CA VAL A 391 15.28 -22.91 34.09
C VAL A 391 13.98 -23.57 34.54
N GLU A 392 13.01 -22.75 34.94
CA GLU A 392 11.70 -23.22 35.39
C GLU A 392 10.68 -23.11 34.27
N VAL A 393 9.88 -24.16 34.08
CA VAL A 393 8.81 -24.18 33.08
C VAL A 393 7.46 -24.39 33.75
N THR A 394 6.59 -23.42 33.64
CA THR A 394 5.17 -23.54 34.01
C THR A 394 4.36 -23.76 32.74
N GLN A 395 3.55 -24.82 32.72
CA GLN A 395 2.77 -25.13 31.49
C GLN A 395 1.42 -25.76 31.81
N SER A 396 0.48 -25.55 30.87
CA SER A 396 -0.81 -26.24 30.83
C SER A 396 -0.84 -27.17 29.62
N ALA A 397 -0.61 -28.46 29.85
CA ALA A 397 -0.53 -29.43 28.77
C ALA A 397 -1.82 -29.50 27.91
N ALA A 398 -2.96 -29.27 28.54
CA ALA A 398 -4.27 -29.30 27.86
C ALA A 398 -4.46 -28.17 26.81
N HIS A 399 -3.70 -27.07 26.93
CA HIS A 399 -3.83 -25.93 26.06
C HIS A 399 -2.65 -25.78 25.07
N LEU A 400 -1.64 -26.62 25.18
CA LEU A 400 -0.55 -26.64 24.19
C LEU A 400 -1.08 -27.11 22.85
N PRO A 401 -0.70 -26.46 21.73
CA PRO A 401 -1.15 -26.85 20.41
C PRO A 401 -0.65 -28.25 20.06
N GLN A 402 -1.57 -29.10 19.65
CA GLN A 402 -1.28 -30.44 19.15
C GLN A 402 -1.38 -30.44 17.62
N ARG A 403 -0.37 -30.97 16.95
CA ARG A 403 -0.37 -31.12 15.49
C ARG A 403 -0.99 -32.45 15.11
N SER A 404 -2.16 -32.40 14.48
CA SER A 404 -2.81 -33.57 13.90
C SER A 404 -2.15 -33.95 12.57
N ALA A 405 -2.13 -35.25 12.27
CA ALA A 405 -1.66 -35.73 10.97
C ALA A 405 -2.65 -35.31 9.87
N VAL A 406 -2.15 -34.76 8.79
CA VAL A 406 -2.91 -34.34 7.61
C VAL A 406 -2.74 -35.40 6.51
N PRO A 407 -3.82 -35.92 5.93
CA PRO A 407 -3.72 -36.85 4.82
C PRO A 407 -3.29 -36.14 3.53
N LEU A 408 -2.33 -36.70 2.79
CA LEU A 408 -1.92 -36.30 1.46
C LEU A 408 -2.16 -37.43 0.48
N ARG A 409 -3.17 -37.31 -0.37
CA ARG A 409 -3.51 -38.31 -1.37
C ARG A 409 -2.67 -38.11 -2.63
N ALA A 410 -1.98 -39.18 -3.08
CA ALA A 410 -1.14 -39.12 -4.28
C ALA A 410 -1.95 -38.67 -5.52
N LYS A 411 -3.18 -39.17 -5.68
CA LYS A 411 -4.08 -38.78 -6.77
C LYS A 411 -4.44 -37.30 -6.74
N GLN A 412 -4.65 -36.73 -5.55
CA GLN A 412 -4.97 -35.32 -5.39
C GLN A 412 -3.75 -34.42 -5.69
N LEU A 413 -2.57 -34.85 -5.24
CA LEU A 413 -1.31 -34.17 -5.55
C LEU A 413 -1.12 -34.09 -7.08
N THR A 414 -1.20 -35.22 -7.79
CA THR A 414 -1.10 -35.25 -9.25
C THR A 414 -2.17 -34.42 -9.93
N ARG A 415 -3.42 -34.47 -9.44
CA ARG A 415 -4.52 -33.70 -10.02
C ARG A 415 -4.31 -32.19 -9.94
N LEU A 416 -3.78 -31.68 -8.82
CA LEU A 416 -3.57 -30.24 -8.62
C LEU A 416 -2.29 -29.75 -9.29
N LEU A 417 -1.22 -30.54 -9.27
CA LEU A 417 0.05 -30.14 -9.90
C LEU A 417 0.09 -30.43 -11.41
N GLY A 418 -0.82 -31.27 -11.93
CA GLY A 418 -0.77 -31.68 -13.33
C GLY A 418 0.37 -32.64 -13.70
N VAL A 419 1.22 -33.03 -12.72
CA VAL A 419 2.37 -33.89 -12.92
C VAL A 419 2.44 -34.95 -11.81
N GLU A 420 2.87 -36.17 -12.16
CA GLU A 420 3.12 -37.22 -11.20
C GLU A 420 4.56 -37.13 -10.66
N LEU A 421 4.66 -36.93 -9.35
CA LEU A 421 5.95 -36.88 -8.67
C LEU A 421 6.32 -38.24 -8.08
N PRO A 422 7.60 -38.71 -8.18
CA PRO A 422 8.05 -39.90 -7.51
C PRO A 422 7.82 -39.82 -5.98
N ALA A 423 7.27 -40.89 -5.39
CA ALA A 423 6.94 -40.93 -3.96
C ALA A 423 8.15 -40.58 -3.08
N ALA A 424 9.35 -41.07 -3.43
CA ALA A 424 10.57 -40.71 -2.71
C ALA A 424 10.89 -39.21 -2.74
N ARG A 425 10.56 -38.50 -3.81
CA ARG A 425 10.73 -37.03 -3.92
C ARG A 425 9.79 -36.30 -2.98
N VAL A 426 8.52 -36.69 -2.94
CA VAL A 426 7.51 -36.12 -2.03
C VAL A 426 7.94 -36.33 -0.57
N GLU A 427 8.34 -37.55 -0.20
CA GLU A 427 8.79 -37.89 1.13
C GLU A 427 10.03 -37.08 1.55
N ALA A 428 11.03 -37.00 0.65
CA ALA A 428 12.25 -36.25 0.89
C ALA A 428 11.96 -34.73 1.08
N THR A 429 11.05 -34.17 0.29
CA THR A 429 10.64 -32.76 0.39
C THR A 429 10.02 -32.49 1.75
N LEU A 430 8.99 -33.23 2.14
CA LEU A 430 8.27 -33.03 3.39
C LEU A 430 9.17 -33.33 4.61
N ALA A 431 10.01 -34.36 4.55
CA ALA A 431 10.99 -34.64 5.61
C ALA A 431 12.08 -33.56 5.69
N GLY A 432 12.51 -32.98 4.55
CA GLY A 432 13.43 -31.83 4.51
C GLY A 432 12.86 -30.60 5.23
N LEU A 433 11.56 -30.41 5.21
CA LEU A 433 10.81 -29.39 5.98
C LEU A 433 10.54 -29.81 7.43
N GLN A 434 11.20 -30.87 7.92
CA GLN A 434 11.09 -31.41 9.29
C GLN A 434 9.71 -31.96 9.66
N MET A 435 8.88 -32.33 8.69
CA MET A 435 7.59 -32.99 8.93
C MET A 435 7.76 -34.48 9.10
N GLN A 436 6.91 -35.11 9.90
CA GLN A 436 6.88 -36.56 10.04
C GLN A 436 5.98 -37.18 8.97
N VAL A 437 6.53 -38.02 8.12
CA VAL A 437 5.83 -38.61 6.95
C VAL A 437 5.67 -40.10 7.16
N THR A 438 4.44 -40.60 7.05
CA THR A 438 4.15 -42.04 7.08
C THR A 438 3.32 -42.40 5.84
N ARG A 439 3.73 -43.47 5.13
CA ARG A 439 2.98 -43.97 3.97
C ARG A 439 1.62 -44.53 4.38
N SER A 440 0.63 -44.32 3.55
CA SER A 440 -0.71 -44.90 3.63
C SER A 440 -1.10 -45.57 2.30
N ALA A 441 -2.22 -46.28 2.27
CA ALA A 441 -2.69 -46.94 1.06
C ALA A 441 -3.02 -45.95 -0.10
N SER A 442 -3.38 -44.71 0.21
CA SER A 442 -3.75 -43.68 -0.79
C SER A 442 -2.72 -42.54 -0.98
N GLY A 443 -1.57 -42.63 -0.30
CA GLY A 443 -0.55 -41.59 -0.31
C GLY A 443 0.20 -41.52 1.03
N TRP A 444 0.06 -40.46 1.79
CA TRP A 444 0.83 -40.22 3.03
C TRP A 444 -0.06 -39.66 4.14
N GLN A 445 0.33 -39.88 5.39
CA GLN A 445 -0.08 -39.17 6.59
C GLN A 445 1.10 -38.30 7.01
N VAL A 446 0.90 -36.99 7.09
CA VAL A 446 1.96 -36.04 7.35
C VAL A 446 1.63 -35.25 8.61
N THR A 447 2.49 -35.37 9.65
CA THR A 447 2.36 -34.53 10.85
C THR A 447 3.27 -33.31 10.71
N PRO A 448 2.71 -32.11 10.68
CA PRO A 448 3.48 -30.87 10.57
C PRO A 448 4.44 -30.68 11.74
N ALA A 449 5.58 -30.01 11.51
CA ALA A 449 6.50 -29.64 12.59
C ALA A 449 5.84 -28.61 13.55
N ALA A 450 6.28 -28.59 14.81
CA ALA A 450 5.69 -27.74 15.85
C ALA A 450 5.68 -26.24 15.48
N HIS A 451 6.65 -25.77 14.73
CA HIS A 451 6.79 -24.39 14.26
C HIS A 451 5.92 -24.05 13.03
N ARG A 452 5.26 -25.02 12.37
CA ARG A 452 4.43 -24.78 11.18
C ARG A 452 2.96 -24.66 11.58
N PHE A 453 2.52 -23.43 11.76
CA PHE A 453 1.14 -23.10 12.14
C PHE A 453 0.20 -23.00 10.96
N ASP A 454 0.73 -22.82 9.78
CA ASP A 454 0.06 -22.64 8.50
C ASP A 454 -0.47 -23.96 7.89
N ILE A 455 0.04 -25.11 8.31
CA ILE A 455 -0.33 -26.41 7.74
C ILE A 455 -1.44 -27.06 8.54
N GLY A 456 -2.63 -27.14 7.94
CA GLY A 456 -3.83 -27.71 8.53
C GLY A 456 -4.63 -28.62 7.61
N ILE A 457 -4.50 -28.46 6.29
CA ILE A 457 -5.26 -29.21 5.28
C ILE A 457 -4.35 -29.79 4.17
N GLU A 458 -4.92 -30.69 3.36
CA GLU A 458 -4.20 -31.35 2.26
C GLU A 458 -3.59 -30.37 1.25
N ALA A 459 -4.28 -29.24 0.98
CA ALA A 459 -3.80 -28.24 0.03
C ALA A 459 -2.50 -27.59 0.49
N ASP A 460 -2.32 -27.36 1.81
CA ASP A 460 -1.10 -26.78 2.36
C ASP A 460 0.11 -27.69 2.13
N LEU A 461 -0.09 -29.01 2.25
CA LEU A 461 0.97 -29.98 1.95
C LEU A 461 1.31 -30.04 0.46
N ILE A 462 0.34 -29.87 -0.41
CA ILE A 462 0.55 -29.81 -1.86
C ILE A 462 1.32 -28.54 -2.23
N GLU A 463 1.01 -27.41 -1.60
CA GLU A 463 1.76 -26.16 -1.75
C GLU A 463 3.23 -26.35 -1.33
N GLU A 464 3.49 -26.98 -0.18
CA GLU A 464 4.84 -27.25 0.29
C GLU A 464 5.63 -28.11 -0.68
N VAL A 465 5.01 -29.14 -1.24
CA VAL A 465 5.65 -29.98 -2.26
C VAL A 465 5.93 -29.16 -3.53
N ALA A 466 4.96 -28.40 -4.02
CA ALA A 466 5.08 -27.61 -5.24
C ALA A 466 6.20 -26.57 -5.16
N ARG A 467 6.22 -25.76 -4.08
CA ARG A 467 7.19 -24.67 -3.92
C ARG A 467 8.64 -25.16 -3.74
N VAL A 468 8.86 -26.31 -3.05
CA VAL A 468 10.20 -26.86 -2.85
C VAL A 468 10.67 -27.65 -4.07
N VAL A 469 9.79 -28.35 -4.77
CA VAL A 469 10.10 -28.98 -6.07
C VAL A 469 10.43 -27.92 -7.12
N GLY A 470 9.77 -26.76 -7.02
CA GLY A 470 9.87 -25.61 -7.91
C GLY A 470 8.76 -25.58 -8.96
N PHE A 471 8.05 -24.45 -9.06
CA PHE A 471 6.97 -24.26 -10.03
C PHE A 471 7.44 -24.41 -11.48
N GLU A 472 8.69 -24.08 -11.76
CA GLU A 472 9.31 -24.24 -13.09
C GLU A 472 9.43 -25.71 -13.54
N ALA A 473 9.42 -26.66 -12.58
CA ALA A 473 9.43 -28.09 -12.88
C ALA A 473 8.03 -28.64 -13.22
N ILE A 474 6.99 -27.84 -13.07
CA ILE A 474 5.60 -28.18 -13.37
C ILE A 474 5.30 -27.73 -14.79
N ALA A 475 4.92 -28.66 -15.67
CA ALA A 475 4.61 -28.33 -17.06
C ALA A 475 3.35 -27.47 -17.18
N GLU A 476 3.42 -26.45 -18.01
CA GLU A 476 2.25 -25.67 -18.40
C GLU A 476 1.31 -26.55 -19.24
N THR A 477 0.02 -26.46 -18.99
CA THR A 477 -1.00 -27.19 -19.75
C THR A 477 -2.09 -26.25 -20.22
N ASP A 478 -2.54 -26.44 -21.45
CA ASP A 478 -3.67 -25.69 -21.99
C ASP A 478 -4.97 -26.00 -21.22
N ALA A 479 -5.75 -24.99 -20.96
CA ALA A 479 -7.08 -25.17 -20.38
C ALA A 479 -8.02 -25.77 -21.44
N LEU A 480 -8.39 -27.03 -21.26
CA LEU A 480 -9.36 -27.71 -22.13
C LEU A 480 -10.74 -27.68 -21.49
N GLY A 481 -11.71 -27.19 -22.22
CA GLY A 481 -13.11 -27.15 -21.77
C GLY A 481 -14.07 -26.82 -22.90
N PRO A 482 -15.34 -27.17 -22.77
CA PRO A 482 -16.35 -26.78 -23.74
C PRO A 482 -16.52 -25.26 -23.72
N GLN A 483 -16.25 -24.63 -24.86
CA GLN A 483 -16.52 -23.20 -25.02
C GLN A 483 -18.04 -23.02 -25.13
N ARG A 484 -18.62 -22.27 -24.20
CA ARG A 484 -20.00 -21.82 -24.30
C ARG A 484 -19.98 -20.34 -24.64
N PHE A 485 -20.35 -20.01 -25.85
CA PHE A 485 -20.55 -18.63 -26.22
C PHE A 485 -21.79 -18.10 -25.49
N ARG A 486 -21.58 -17.09 -24.64
CA ARG A 486 -22.70 -16.29 -24.11
C ARG A 486 -22.92 -15.16 -25.11
N SER A 487 -24.12 -15.00 -25.61
CA SER A 487 -24.49 -13.76 -26.30
C SER A 487 -24.38 -12.62 -25.30
N LEU A 488 -23.64 -11.59 -25.67
CA LEU A 488 -23.61 -10.35 -24.91
C LEU A 488 -25.01 -9.72 -24.98
N PRO A 489 -25.46 -9.03 -23.91
CA PRO A 489 -26.68 -8.23 -23.96
C PRO A 489 -26.52 -7.16 -25.04
N GLU A 490 -27.39 -7.23 -26.08
CA GLU A 490 -27.37 -6.26 -27.19
C GLU A 490 -27.88 -4.87 -26.77
N GLU A 491 -28.41 -4.76 -25.57
CA GLU A 491 -29.01 -3.55 -25.00
C GLU A 491 -28.01 -2.64 -24.27
N GLN A 492 -26.79 -3.13 -24.04
CA GLN A 492 -25.72 -2.34 -23.43
C GLN A 492 -24.59 -2.11 -24.42
N PRO A 493 -24.21 -0.87 -24.73
CA PRO A 493 -23.03 -0.62 -25.53
C PRO A 493 -21.81 -1.08 -24.74
N PRO A 494 -20.79 -1.66 -25.40
CA PRO A 494 -19.53 -1.88 -24.73
C PRO A 494 -18.97 -0.54 -24.22
N GLU A 495 -18.59 -0.47 -22.98
CA GLU A 495 -17.97 0.72 -22.39
C GLU A 495 -16.90 1.36 -23.29
N PRO A 496 -15.95 0.59 -23.92
CA PRO A 496 -14.98 1.15 -24.84
C PRO A 496 -15.56 1.93 -26.00
N ALA A 497 -16.74 1.56 -26.50
CA ALA A 497 -17.39 2.27 -27.59
C ALA A 497 -17.92 3.64 -27.15
N VAL A 498 -18.43 3.73 -25.93
CA VAL A 498 -18.88 4.99 -25.32
C VAL A 498 -17.71 5.95 -25.12
N LEU A 499 -16.62 5.45 -24.54
CA LEU A 499 -15.42 6.25 -24.29
C LEU A 499 -14.76 6.71 -25.62
N ALA A 500 -14.77 5.85 -26.64
CA ALA A 500 -14.25 6.17 -27.96
C ALA A 500 -15.00 7.33 -28.64
N VAL A 501 -16.31 7.47 -28.44
CA VAL A 501 -17.06 8.62 -28.97
C VAL A 501 -16.57 9.93 -28.36
N LEU A 502 -16.37 10.00 -27.04
CA LEU A 502 -15.86 11.20 -26.39
C LEU A 502 -14.40 11.48 -26.79
N ALA A 503 -13.57 10.45 -26.87
CA ALA A 503 -12.20 10.60 -27.36
C ALA A 503 -12.15 11.16 -28.77
N ALA A 504 -13.00 10.66 -29.68
CA ALA A 504 -13.13 11.18 -31.06
C ALA A 504 -13.64 12.63 -31.11
N ARG A 505 -14.37 13.09 -30.09
CA ARG A 505 -14.80 14.49 -29.91
C ARG A 505 -13.72 15.37 -29.26
N GLY A 506 -12.54 14.81 -29.01
CA GLY A 506 -11.36 15.51 -28.49
C GLY A 506 -11.32 15.65 -26.99
N TYR A 507 -12.05 14.81 -26.26
CA TYR A 507 -11.91 14.68 -24.82
C TYR A 507 -10.78 13.71 -24.47
N GLN A 508 -10.16 13.96 -23.33
CA GLN A 508 -9.16 13.08 -22.71
C GLN A 508 -9.79 12.46 -21.46
N GLU A 509 -9.59 11.17 -21.29
CA GLU A 509 -10.01 10.48 -20.08
C GLU A 509 -9.18 10.93 -18.88
N ALA A 510 -9.84 11.21 -17.80
CA ALA A 510 -9.24 11.51 -16.51
C ALA A 510 -9.72 10.48 -15.50
N ILE A 511 -8.80 9.92 -14.73
CA ILE A 511 -9.12 9.03 -13.61
C ILE A 511 -8.79 9.80 -12.34
N THR A 512 -9.82 10.25 -11.64
CA THR A 512 -9.67 11.05 -10.42
C THR A 512 -9.95 10.21 -9.17
N LEU A 513 -9.49 10.72 -8.02
CA LEU A 513 -9.72 10.03 -6.75
C LEU A 513 -11.22 10.03 -6.39
N ALA A 514 -11.68 8.91 -5.84
CA ALA A 514 -13.04 8.81 -5.30
C ALA A 514 -13.25 9.63 -4.00
N PHE A 515 -12.18 10.18 -3.46
CA PHE A 515 -12.15 11.02 -2.27
C PHE A 515 -11.95 12.48 -2.67
N VAL A 516 -12.74 13.36 -2.09
CA VAL A 516 -12.75 14.77 -2.49
C VAL A 516 -12.75 15.69 -1.28
N ASP A 517 -12.48 16.97 -1.54
CA ASP A 517 -12.53 18.03 -0.54
C ASP A 517 -14.00 18.28 -0.12
N PRO A 518 -14.33 18.10 1.17
CA PRO A 518 -15.66 18.35 1.67
C PRO A 518 -16.13 19.78 1.43
N ALA A 519 -15.25 20.77 1.48
CA ALA A 519 -15.60 22.17 1.27
C ALA A 519 -15.94 22.45 -0.21
N LEU A 520 -15.22 21.86 -1.15
CA LEU A 520 -15.54 21.95 -2.57
C LEU A 520 -16.87 21.23 -2.88
N GLN A 521 -17.04 20.02 -2.34
CA GLN A 521 -18.27 19.25 -2.57
C GLN A 521 -19.50 19.94 -2.02
N GLU A 522 -19.45 20.50 -0.81
CA GLU A 522 -20.54 21.28 -0.22
C GLU A 522 -20.90 22.52 -1.05
N ARG A 523 -19.92 23.18 -1.64
CA ARG A 523 -20.16 24.32 -2.54
C ARG A 523 -20.86 23.93 -3.84
N LEU A 524 -20.52 22.75 -4.39
CA LEU A 524 -21.14 22.22 -5.62
C LEU A 524 -22.51 21.62 -5.36
N PHE A 525 -22.69 20.97 -4.21
CA PHE A 525 -23.89 20.20 -3.85
C PHE A 525 -24.34 20.51 -2.42
N PRO A 526 -24.80 21.75 -2.14
CA PRO A 526 -25.17 22.17 -0.79
C PRO A 526 -26.18 21.24 -0.14
N GLY A 527 -25.88 20.80 1.08
CA GLY A 527 -26.76 19.94 1.88
C GLY A 527 -26.91 18.49 1.38
N ARG A 528 -26.15 18.07 0.37
CA ARG A 528 -26.17 16.67 -0.06
C ARG A 528 -25.30 15.83 0.87
N PRO A 529 -25.84 14.80 1.54
CA PRO A 529 -25.07 14.00 2.49
C PRO A 529 -23.94 13.26 1.79
N ALA A 530 -22.75 13.35 2.36
CA ALA A 530 -21.54 12.65 1.90
C ALA A 530 -21.06 11.63 2.94
N LEU A 531 -20.43 10.59 2.48
CA LEU A 531 -19.78 9.58 3.34
C LEU A 531 -18.42 10.10 3.78
N ALA A 532 -18.23 10.31 5.08
CA ALA A 532 -16.94 10.68 5.65
C ALA A 532 -16.05 9.44 5.83
N LEU A 533 -14.77 9.58 5.51
CA LEU A 533 -13.77 8.55 5.76
C LEU A 533 -13.32 8.58 7.23
N SER A 534 -13.16 7.43 7.84
CA SER A 534 -12.67 7.31 9.23
C SER A 534 -11.18 7.65 9.38
N ASN A 535 -10.39 7.44 8.33
CA ASN A 535 -8.94 7.65 8.30
C ASN A 535 -8.48 8.21 6.93
N PRO A 536 -8.84 9.46 6.60
CA PRO A 536 -8.50 10.05 5.31
C PRO A 536 -6.98 10.22 5.15
N ILE A 537 -6.49 10.09 3.92
CA ILE A 537 -5.08 10.30 3.57
C ILE A 537 -4.67 11.76 3.83
N ALA A 538 -5.59 12.70 3.54
CA ALA A 538 -5.41 14.13 3.77
C ALA A 538 -6.76 14.78 4.11
N SER A 539 -6.75 15.93 4.75
CA SER A 539 -7.97 16.64 5.15
C SER A 539 -8.84 17.09 3.97
N ASP A 540 -8.20 17.40 2.84
CA ASP A 540 -8.84 17.75 1.57
C ASP A 540 -9.28 16.53 0.72
N LEU A 541 -9.17 15.32 1.27
CA LEU A 541 -9.59 14.05 0.66
C LEU A 541 -10.38 13.21 1.68
N SER A 542 -11.31 13.84 2.39
CA SER A 542 -11.92 13.23 3.58
C SER A 542 -13.36 12.75 3.40
N VAL A 543 -13.98 12.98 2.23
CA VAL A 543 -15.33 12.47 1.93
C VAL A 543 -15.39 11.77 0.59
N MET A 544 -16.29 10.78 0.46
CA MET A 544 -16.57 10.14 -0.81
C MET A 544 -17.31 11.11 -1.75
N ARG A 545 -16.94 11.08 -3.03
CA ARG A 545 -17.54 11.93 -4.06
C ARG A 545 -19.01 11.58 -4.33
N VAL A 546 -19.89 12.58 -4.33
CA VAL A 546 -21.31 12.44 -4.73
C VAL A 546 -21.52 12.74 -6.22
N SER A 547 -20.49 13.16 -6.91
CA SER A 547 -20.42 13.49 -8.34
C SER A 547 -18.95 13.38 -8.79
N LEU A 548 -18.71 13.19 -10.08
CA LEU A 548 -17.37 13.21 -10.68
C LEU A 548 -16.84 14.64 -10.90
N TRP A 549 -17.70 15.64 -10.83
CA TRP A 549 -17.34 17.04 -11.09
C TRP A 549 -16.23 17.60 -10.19
N PRO A 550 -16.17 17.33 -8.86
CA PRO A 550 -15.08 17.84 -8.03
C PRO A 550 -13.67 17.44 -8.54
N GLY A 551 -13.52 16.19 -8.94
CA GLY A 551 -12.27 15.67 -9.50
C GLY A 551 -11.93 16.30 -10.84
N LEU A 552 -12.89 16.36 -11.76
CA LEU A 552 -12.73 16.95 -13.09
C LEU A 552 -12.44 18.45 -13.02
N LEU A 553 -13.10 19.19 -12.15
CA LEU A 553 -12.84 20.63 -11.94
C LEU A 553 -11.42 20.87 -11.40
N ARG A 554 -10.97 20.05 -10.45
CA ARG A 554 -9.59 20.13 -9.93
C ARG A 554 -8.57 19.87 -11.04
N ALA A 555 -8.79 18.81 -11.82
CA ALA A 555 -7.91 18.48 -12.94
C ALA A 555 -7.89 19.61 -14.02
N ALA A 556 -9.05 20.17 -14.35
CA ALA A 556 -9.13 21.27 -15.31
C ALA A 556 -8.42 22.54 -14.80
N LEU A 557 -8.56 22.88 -13.53
CA LEU A 557 -7.88 24.01 -12.92
C LEU A 557 -6.36 23.85 -12.92
N GLU A 558 -5.86 22.63 -12.64
CA GLU A 558 -4.42 22.33 -12.74
C GLU A 558 -3.90 22.48 -14.17
N ASN A 559 -4.65 22.03 -15.16
CA ASN A 559 -4.30 22.21 -16.57
C ASN A 559 -4.31 23.67 -16.99
N GLN A 560 -5.32 24.46 -16.55
CA GLN A 560 -5.35 25.90 -16.79
C GLN A 560 -4.13 26.61 -16.20
N ARG A 561 -3.74 26.27 -14.96
CA ARG A 561 -2.53 26.81 -14.31
C ARG A 561 -1.23 26.47 -15.05
N ARG A 562 -1.24 25.38 -15.83
CA ARG A 562 -0.16 24.99 -16.75
C ARG A 562 -0.31 25.58 -18.15
N GLN A 563 -1.18 26.57 -18.30
CA GLN A 563 -1.41 27.33 -19.54
C GLN A 563 -2.04 26.50 -20.67
N ALA A 564 -2.85 25.50 -20.34
CA ALA A 564 -3.64 24.79 -21.34
C ALA A 564 -4.83 25.66 -21.77
N ASP A 565 -4.86 26.06 -23.04
CA ASP A 565 -5.90 26.95 -23.62
C ASP A 565 -7.22 26.23 -23.91
N ARG A 566 -7.16 24.93 -24.08
CA ARG A 566 -8.29 24.06 -24.41
C ARG A 566 -8.25 22.81 -23.56
N ILE A 567 -9.25 22.64 -22.73
CA ILE A 567 -9.38 21.53 -21.78
C ILE A 567 -10.71 20.82 -22.05
N ARG A 568 -10.63 19.56 -22.41
CA ARG A 568 -11.78 18.66 -22.54
C ARG A 568 -11.45 17.36 -21.82
N LEU A 569 -12.09 17.13 -20.69
CA LEU A 569 -11.87 15.96 -19.85
C LEU A 569 -13.17 15.20 -19.71
N PHE A 570 -13.09 13.89 -19.59
CA PHE A 570 -14.20 13.05 -19.18
C PHE A 570 -13.71 11.98 -18.22
N GLU A 571 -14.61 11.44 -17.42
CA GLU A 571 -14.35 10.35 -16.51
C GLU A 571 -15.57 9.43 -16.50
N HIS A 572 -15.31 8.12 -16.62
CA HIS A 572 -16.24 7.07 -16.28
C HIS A 572 -15.85 6.52 -14.91
N GLY A 573 -16.79 6.52 -13.97
CA GLY A 573 -16.47 6.09 -12.60
C GLY A 573 -17.68 6.10 -11.68
N THR A 574 -17.46 5.58 -10.50
CA THR A 574 -18.50 5.46 -9.47
C THR A 574 -18.63 6.74 -8.65
N ARG A 575 -19.86 7.20 -8.44
CA ARG A 575 -20.23 8.17 -7.41
C ARG A 575 -21.02 7.50 -6.29
N PHE A 576 -21.03 8.11 -5.12
CA PHE A 576 -21.54 7.50 -3.90
C PHE A 576 -22.71 8.33 -3.34
N GLU A 577 -23.80 7.67 -3.02
CA GLU A 577 -24.95 8.29 -2.36
C GLU A 577 -25.17 7.67 -0.98
N ALA A 578 -25.20 8.52 0.05
CA ALA A 578 -25.60 8.12 1.40
C ALA A 578 -27.13 8.09 1.50
N GLY A 579 -27.70 7.01 1.98
CA GLY A 579 -29.15 6.85 2.14
C GLY A 579 -29.54 5.97 3.31
N GLY A 580 -30.81 5.97 3.71
CA GLY A 580 -31.34 5.25 4.86
C GLY A 580 -31.22 3.72 4.83
N GLY A 581 -30.79 3.14 3.70
CA GLY A 581 -30.52 1.70 3.53
C GLY A 581 -29.05 1.35 3.34
N GLY A 582 -28.14 2.30 3.52
CA GLY A 582 -26.70 2.12 3.29
C GLY A 582 -26.16 3.01 2.17
N THR A 583 -24.97 2.66 1.67
CA THR A 583 -24.30 3.34 0.56
C THR A 583 -24.80 2.78 -0.77
N ARG A 584 -25.14 3.66 -1.71
CA ARG A 584 -25.39 3.29 -3.10
C ARG A 584 -24.23 3.73 -3.97
N GLU A 585 -23.75 2.83 -4.77
CA GLU A 585 -22.75 3.06 -5.82
C GLU A 585 -23.48 3.23 -7.14
N LEU A 586 -23.17 4.31 -7.87
CA LEU A 586 -23.85 4.65 -9.12
C LEU A 586 -22.80 4.82 -10.21
N ASP A 587 -22.96 4.04 -11.26
CA ASP A 587 -22.10 4.11 -12.43
C ASP A 587 -22.41 5.38 -13.23
N THR A 588 -21.39 6.19 -13.46
CA THR A 588 -21.55 7.59 -13.87
C THR A 588 -20.52 7.95 -14.93
N LEU A 589 -20.98 8.61 -15.98
CA LEU A 589 -20.16 9.26 -16.99
C LEU A 589 -20.28 10.75 -16.86
N ALA A 590 -19.16 11.43 -16.64
CA ALA A 590 -19.13 12.89 -16.58
C ALA A 590 -18.07 13.47 -17.49
N GLY A 591 -18.23 14.74 -17.85
CA GLY A 591 -17.23 15.44 -18.61
C GLY A 591 -17.28 16.94 -18.44
N LEU A 592 -16.21 17.58 -18.91
CA LEU A 592 -15.95 19.00 -18.77
C LEU A 592 -15.31 19.52 -20.06
N ALA A 593 -15.80 20.65 -20.58
CA ALA A 593 -15.15 21.42 -21.62
C ALA A 593 -14.90 22.84 -21.14
N CYS A 594 -13.66 23.33 -21.27
CA CYS A 594 -13.24 24.65 -20.84
C CYS A 594 -12.24 25.25 -21.83
N GLY A 595 -12.28 26.56 -22.05
CA GLY A 595 -11.37 27.25 -22.94
C GLY A 595 -11.79 27.20 -24.41
N ALA A 596 -10.84 27.16 -25.34
CA ALA A 596 -11.10 27.31 -26.76
C ALA A 596 -12.01 26.22 -27.34
N ARG A 597 -12.94 26.62 -28.23
CA ARG A 597 -13.82 25.68 -28.96
C ARG A 597 -13.03 24.70 -29.84
N LEU A 598 -12.09 25.23 -30.61
CA LEU A 598 -11.21 24.46 -31.51
C LEU A 598 -9.77 24.54 -31.05
N PRO A 599 -8.95 23.53 -31.36
CA PRO A 599 -7.51 23.61 -31.13
C PRO A 599 -6.92 24.76 -31.99
N GLU A 600 -5.81 25.34 -31.53
CA GLU A 600 -5.09 26.35 -32.27
C GLU A 600 -4.62 25.80 -33.61
N GLN A 601 -5.02 26.45 -34.70
CA GLN A 601 -4.66 26.06 -36.07
C GLN A 601 -4.77 27.24 -37.03
N TRP A 602 -4.07 27.17 -38.14
CA TRP A 602 -4.17 28.18 -39.20
C TRP A 602 -5.55 28.15 -39.87
N GLY A 603 -6.02 29.26 -40.41
CA GLY A 603 -7.32 29.37 -41.11
C GLY A 603 -8.54 29.48 -40.21
N VAL A 604 -8.39 29.43 -38.91
CA VAL A 604 -9.50 29.66 -37.96
C VAL A 604 -9.76 31.15 -37.81
N SER A 605 -10.97 31.60 -38.18
CA SER A 605 -11.40 32.98 -37.98
C SER A 605 -11.49 33.36 -36.50
N LYS A 606 -11.55 34.66 -36.19
CA LYS A 606 -11.74 35.17 -34.82
C LYS A 606 -13.00 34.60 -34.13
N ASP A 607 -14.08 34.46 -34.89
CA ASP A 607 -15.34 33.89 -34.37
C ASP A 607 -15.25 32.40 -34.01
N MET A 608 -14.42 31.68 -34.75
CA MET A 608 -14.14 30.26 -34.51
C MET A 608 -13.16 30.04 -33.34
N ARG A 609 -12.45 31.07 -32.87
CA ARG A 609 -11.60 31.07 -31.69
C ARG A 609 -12.38 31.34 -30.41
N ALA A 610 -13.72 31.47 -30.50
CA ALA A 610 -14.57 31.64 -29.32
C ALA A 610 -14.37 30.47 -28.31
N ALA A 611 -14.64 30.74 -27.06
CA ALA A 611 -14.70 29.71 -26.04
C ALA A 611 -15.81 28.69 -26.35
N ALA A 612 -15.60 27.45 -25.90
CA ALA A 612 -16.64 26.44 -25.95
C ALA A 612 -17.88 26.89 -25.18
N ASP A 613 -19.05 26.57 -25.71
CA ASP A 613 -20.33 26.92 -25.12
C ASP A 613 -21.21 25.69 -24.84
N LEU A 614 -22.37 25.94 -24.26
CA LEU A 614 -23.34 24.89 -23.92
C LEU A 614 -23.74 24.03 -25.13
N TYR A 615 -23.83 24.66 -26.33
CA TYR A 615 -24.27 23.95 -27.53
C TYR A 615 -23.18 23.03 -28.13
N ASP A 616 -21.91 23.36 -27.91
CA ASP A 616 -20.79 22.51 -28.28
C ASP A 616 -20.87 21.17 -27.52
N VAL A 617 -20.98 21.25 -26.17
CA VAL A 617 -21.09 20.04 -25.33
C VAL A 617 -22.43 19.31 -25.54
N LYS A 618 -23.54 20.03 -25.79
CA LYS A 618 -24.79 19.43 -26.20
C LYS A 618 -24.62 18.63 -27.51
N GLY A 619 -23.86 19.13 -28.47
CA GLY A 619 -23.52 18.41 -29.71
C GLY A 619 -22.67 17.16 -29.45
N ASP A 620 -21.77 17.22 -28.49
CA ASP A 620 -20.96 16.05 -28.05
C ASP A 620 -21.84 14.98 -27.42
N LEU A 621 -22.80 15.37 -26.56
CA LEU A 621 -23.80 14.46 -26.00
C LEU A 621 -24.74 13.89 -27.07
N ALA A 622 -25.16 14.71 -28.05
CA ALA A 622 -25.98 14.21 -29.16
C ALA A 622 -25.26 13.12 -29.96
N ALA A 623 -23.95 13.25 -30.17
CA ALA A 623 -23.15 12.21 -30.80
C ALA A 623 -23.07 10.94 -29.95
N LEU A 624 -22.93 11.09 -28.63
CA LEU A 624 -22.99 9.96 -27.68
C LEU A 624 -24.33 9.25 -27.72
N PHE A 625 -25.44 10.00 -27.70
CA PHE A 625 -26.80 9.46 -27.74
C PHE A 625 -27.14 8.81 -29.07
N ALA A 626 -26.55 9.21 -30.17
CA ALA A 626 -26.71 8.54 -31.45
C ALA A 626 -26.27 7.06 -31.38
N GLY A 627 -25.28 6.75 -30.56
CA GLY A 627 -24.81 5.38 -30.31
C GLY A 627 -25.84 4.48 -29.63
N THR A 628 -26.89 5.04 -29.01
CA THR A 628 -27.96 4.26 -28.38
C THR A 628 -29.03 3.75 -29.36
N GLY A 629 -28.98 4.20 -30.63
CA GLY A 629 -29.99 3.86 -31.63
C GLY A 629 -31.33 4.64 -31.53
N GLU A 630 -31.50 5.44 -30.47
CA GLU A 630 -32.69 6.28 -30.22
C GLU A 630 -32.34 7.71 -29.81
N PRO A 631 -31.58 8.50 -30.61
CA PRO A 631 -31.23 9.86 -30.22
C PRO A 631 -32.45 10.76 -29.94
N GLN A 632 -33.59 10.48 -30.58
CA GLN A 632 -34.86 11.20 -30.38
C GLN A 632 -35.53 10.92 -29.01
N ALA A 633 -35.14 9.86 -28.30
CA ALA A 633 -35.60 9.60 -26.94
C ALA A 633 -35.05 10.60 -25.91
N PHE A 634 -34.03 11.36 -26.28
CA PHE A 634 -33.39 12.33 -25.42
C PHE A 634 -33.94 13.73 -25.62
N THR A 635 -34.27 14.38 -24.52
CA THR A 635 -34.69 15.78 -24.50
C THR A 635 -33.89 16.56 -23.46
N PHE A 636 -33.71 17.85 -23.71
CA PHE A 636 -33.07 18.78 -22.80
C PHE A 636 -34.11 19.79 -22.29
N GLN A 637 -34.31 19.80 -20.98
CA GLN A 637 -35.24 20.73 -20.36
C GLN A 637 -34.51 21.72 -19.46
N ALA A 638 -34.89 22.99 -19.50
CA ALA A 638 -34.35 23.97 -18.55
C ALA A 638 -34.55 23.47 -17.11
N GLY A 639 -33.51 23.57 -16.29
CA GLY A 639 -33.52 23.09 -14.91
C GLY A 639 -32.66 23.99 -14.03
N SER A 640 -32.67 23.72 -12.74
CA SER A 640 -31.82 24.37 -11.75
C SER A 640 -31.02 23.34 -10.98
N GLN A 641 -29.69 23.55 -10.95
CA GLN A 641 -28.77 22.74 -10.20
C GLN A 641 -27.76 23.71 -9.53
N PRO A 642 -27.51 23.61 -8.23
CA PRO A 642 -26.70 24.59 -7.48
C PRO A 642 -25.31 24.87 -8.05
N ALA A 643 -24.64 23.83 -8.58
CA ALA A 643 -23.32 23.98 -9.18
C ALA A 643 -23.34 24.66 -10.55
N LEU A 644 -24.51 24.77 -11.20
CA LEU A 644 -24.63 25.23 -12.58
C LEU A 644 -25.29 26.61 -12.70
N HIS A 645 -25.01 27.26 -13.81
CA HIS A 645 -25.52 28.60 -14.15
C HIS A 645 -27.04 28.59 -14.28
N PRO A 646 -27.79 29.49 -13.59
CA PRO A 646 -29.26 29.44 -13.53
C PRO A 646 -29.96 29.59 -14.89
N GLY A 647 -29.33 30.27 -15.86
CA GLY A 647 -29.87 30.47 -17.20
C GLY A 647 -29.25 29.59 -18.30
N ARG A 648 -28.28 28.74 -17.94
CA ARG A 648 -27.52 27.90 -18.89
C ARG A 648 -27.37 26.49 -18.35
N THR A 649 -28.48 25.91 -17.89
CA THR A 649 -28.54 24.57 -17.28
C THR A 649 -29.73 23.82 -17.85
N ALA A 650 -29.50 22.58 -18.20
CA ALA A 650 -30.50 21.64 -18.66
C ALA A 650 -30.42 20.30 -17.94
N ARG A 651 -31.58 19.76 -17.60
CA ARG A 651 -31.77 18.36 -17.30
C ARG A 651 -31.70 17.55 -18.58
N VAL A 652 -31.00 16.46 -18.58
CA VAL A 652 -31.02 15.48 -19.67
C VAL A 652 -32.04 14.41 -19.34
N LEU A 653 -33.03 14.27 -20.18
CA LEU A 653 -34.08 13.28 -20.00
C LEU A 653 -34.03 12.24 -21.13
N ARG A 654 -34.28 10.98 -20.79
CA ARG A 654 -34.53 9.91 -21.76
C ARG A 654 -35.93 9.37 -21.55
N CYS A 655 -36.76 9.42 -22.60
CA CYS A 655 -38.18 9.03 -22.51
C CYS A 655 -38.89 9.71 -21.31
N GLY A 656 -38.60 10.97 -21.04
CA GLY A 656 -39.19 11.74 -19.92
C GLY A 656 -38.60 11.47 -18.53
N ARG A 657 -37.71 10.49 -18.38
CA ARG A 657 -36.97 10.20 -17.13
C ARG A 657 -35.66 10.95 -17.11
N GLU A 658 -35.35 11.62 -15.99
CA GLU A 658 -34.05 12.27 -15.80
C GLU A 658 -32.90 11.23 -15.75
N VAL A 659 -31.91 11.45 -16.58
CA VAL A 659 -30.70 10.62 -16.67
C VAL A 659 -29.41 11.41 -16.47
N GLY A 660 -29.51 12.71 -16.25
CA GLY A 660 -28.34 13.53 -15.97
C GLY A 660 -28.53 15.04 -16.17
N TRP A 661 -27.42 15.74 -16.17
CA TRP A 661 -27.35 17.19 -16.24
C TRP A 661 -26.31 17.66 -17.26
N LEU A 662 -26.58 18.83 -17.84
CA LEU A 662 -25.67 19.60 -18.69
C LEU A 662 -25.77 21.07 -18.29
N GLY A 663 -24.65 21.77 -18.11
CA GLY A 663 -24.69 23.21 -17.84
C GLY A 663 -23.32 23.86 -17.72
N GLU A 664 -23.31 25.18 -17.79
CA GLU A 664 -22.15 26.00 -17.48
C GLU A 664 -21.97 26.08 -15.97
N LEU A 665 -20.75 26.06 -15.48
CA LEU A 665 -20.43 26.20 -14.05
C LEU A 665 -21.01 27.54 -13.53
N HIS A 666 -21.55 27.53 -12.32
CA HIS A 666 -22.13 28.71 -11.70
C HIS A 666 -21.14 29.89 -11.62
N PRO A 667 -21.50 31.14 -11.99
CA PRO A 667 -20.54 32.24 -12.03
C PRO A 667 -19.80 32.51 -10.73
N THR A 668 -20.43 32.32 -9.59
CA THR A 668 -19.74 32.43 -8.29
C THR A 668 -18.67 31.34 -8.09
N LEU A 669 -18.92 30.15 -8.59
CA LEU A 669 -17.93 29.04 -8.54
C LEU A 669 -16.80 29.27 -9.53
N VAL A 670 -17.08 29.83 -10.71
CA VAL A 670 -16.05 30.25 -11.69
C VAL A 670 -15.09 31.23 -11.03
N GLN A 671 -15.63 32.25 -10.31
CA GLN A 671 -14.81 33.23 -9.62
C GLN A 671 -14.03 32.64 -8.43
N VAL A 672 -14.70 31.86 -7.56
CA VAL A 672 -14.07 31.28 -6.37
C VAL A 672 -12.98 30.26 -6.70
N LEU A 673 -13.16 29.50 -7.78
CA LEU A 673 -12.20 28.51 -8.26
C LEU A 673 -11.13 29.10 -9.18
N ASP A 674 -11.28 30.38 -9.57
CA ASP A 674 -10.34 31.11 -10.42
C ASP A 674 -10.21 30.52 -11.84
N PHE A 675 -11.36 30.20 -12.46
CA PHE A 675 -11.39 29.82 -13.86
C PHE A 675 -11.37 31.03 -14.78
N THR A 676 -10.49 31.04 -15.78
CA THR A 676 -10.41 32.05 -16.83
C THR A 676 -11.63 31.99 -17.76
N TYR A 677 -12.06 30.77 -18.09
CA TYR A 677 -13.24 30.50 -18.90
C TYR A 677 -14.19 29.62 -18.10
N PRO A 678 -15.52 29.88 -18.13
CA PRO A 678 -16.47 29.04 -17.41
C PRO A 678 -16.50 27.62 -17.99
N PRO A 679 -16.23 26.57 -17.19
CA PRO A 679 -16.38 25.20 -17.63
C PRO A 679 -17.82 24.84 -17.97
N ILE A 680 -18.02 24.08 -19.04
CA ILE A 680 -19.29 23.43 -19.36
C ILE A 680 -19.21 22.00 -18.88
N LEU A 681 -20.11 21.59 -18.01
CA LEU A 681 -20.15 20.31 -17.32
C LEU A 681 -21.30 19.45 -17.80
N PHE A 682 -21.09 18.15 -17.89
CA PHE A 682 -22.18 17.18 -17.94
C PHE A 682 -21.91 16.01 -16.99
N GLU A 683 -22.99 15.38 -16.54
CA GLU A 683 -22.94 14.11 -15.77
C GLU A 683 -24.16 13.30 -16.11
N LEU A 684 -23.99 12.01 -16.40
CA LEU A 684 -25.00 11.07 -16.81
C LEU A 684 -24.95 9.81 -15.94
N ASP A 685 -26.10 9.31 -15.57
CA ASP A 685 -26.25 7.93 -15.06
C ASP A 685 -26.01 6.98 -16.23
N MET A 686 -24.94 6.21 -16.17
CA MET A 686 -24.46 5.38 -17.28
C MET A 686 -25.49 4.33 -17.68
N ASP A 687 -26.05 3.63 -16.71
CA ASP A 687 -27.00 2.56 -16.91
C ASP A 687 -28.33 3.06 -17.50
N ALA A 688 -28.78 4.23 -17.02
CA ALA A 688 -30.05 4.79 -17.47
C ALA A 688 -29.93 5.51 -18.83
N ALA A 689 -28.80 6.20 -19.06
CA ALA A 689 -28.61 7.00 -20.27
C ALA A 689 -28.24 6.16 -21.49
N LEU A 690 -27.44 5.11 -21.34
CA LEU A 690 -26.78 4.47 -22.47
C LEU A 690 -27.30 3.08 -22.85
N VAL A 691 -28.50 2.72 -22.43
CA VAL A 691 -29.17 1.51 -22.93
C VAL A 691 -29.34 1.60 -24.44
N VAL A 692 -28.92 0.57 -25.16
CA VAL A 692 -29.01 0.50 -26.64
C VAL A 692 -30.32 -0.14 -27.05
N LYS A 693 -31.02 0.48 -27.97
CA LYS A 693 -32.14 -0.14 -28.62
C LYS A 693 -31.69 -0.98 -29.81
N ARG A 694 -32.19 -2.20 -29.92
CA ARG A 694 -31.93 -3.04 -31.08
C ARG A 694 -32.43 -2.36 -32.34
N SER A 695 -31.54 -2.26 -33.33
CA SER A 695 -31.92 -1.77 -34.64
C SER A 695 -32.91 -2.73 -35.28
N THR A 696 -34.04 -2.23 -35.66
CA THR A 696 -35.02 -2.97 -36.48
C THR A 696 -34.86 -2.55 -37.94
N TYR A 697 -34.90 -3.53 -38.83
CA TYR A 697 -34.87 -3.23 -40.24
C TYR A 697 -36.14 -2.49 -40.66
N GLU A 698 -35.97 -1.34 -41.34
CA GLU A 698 -37.02 -0.62 -42.02
C GLU A 698 -36.71 -0.57 -43.51
N GLU A 699 -37.67 -0.80 -44.36
CA GLU A 699 -37.47 -0.75 -45.78
C GLU A 699 -37.18 0.71 -46.23
N ILE A 700 -36.10 0.88 -47.00
CA ILE A 700 -35.74 2.19 -47.54
C ILE A 700 -36.71 2.54 -48.66
N SER A 701 -37.32 3.72 -48.59
CA SER A 701 -38.23 4.17 -49.65
C SER A 701 -37.50 4.31 -50.97
N ARG A 702 -38.13 3.82 -52.05
CA ARG A 702 -37.64 3.94 -53.44
C ARG A 702 -38.12 5.20 -54.11
N PHE A 703 -38.96 6.00 -53.42
CA PHE A 703 -39.56 7.21 -53.98
C PHE A 703 -38.78 8.47 -53.54
N PRO A 704 -38.79 9.54 -54.32
CA PRO A 704 -38.02 10.74 -54.05
C PRO A 704 -38.57 11.47 -52.82
N GLN A 705 -37.64 12.16 -52.12
CA GLN A 705 -37.98 13.07 -51.04
C GLN A 705 -38.39 14.43 -51.61
N VAL A 706 -39.29 15.09 -50.95
CA VAL A 706 -39.69 16.47 -51.26
C VAL A 706 -39.36 17.36 -50.08
N ARG A 707 -38.58 18.42 -50.28
CA ARG A 707 -38.26 19.43 -49.27
C ARG A 707 -39.08 20.69 -49.48
N ARG A 708 -39.61 21.24 -48.38
CA ARG A 708 -40.24 22.56 -48.31
C ARG A 708 -39.64 23.33 -47.15
N ASP A 709 -39.23 24.56 -47.42
CA ASP A 709 -38.71 25.44 -46.40
C ASP A 709 -39.80 26.42 -45.90
N LEU A 710 -39.83 26.66 -44.60
CA LEU A 710 -40.77 27.54 -43.97
C LEU A 710 -40.04 28.45 -42.95
N ALA A 711 -40.34 29.74 -42.99
CA ALA A 711 -39.88 30.68 -42.00
C ALA A 711 -41.11 31.25 -41.26
N ILE A 712 -41.08 31.16 -39.92
CA ILE A 712 -42.15 31.63 -39.04
C ILE A 712 -41.62 32.59 -37.99
N VAL A 713 -42.47 33.50 -37.59
CA VAL A 713 -42.23 34.40 -36.46
C VAL A 713 -43.06 33.93 -35.26
N VAL A 714 -42.38 33.61 -34.15
CA VAL A 714 -43.00 33.13 -32.91
C VAL A 714 -42.52 33.97 -31.73
N ASP A 715 -43.21 33.83 -30.59
CA ASP A 715 -42.75 34.39 -29.32
C ASP A 715 -41.38 33.85 -28.92
N GLU A 716 -40.54 34.67 -28.32
CA GLU A 716 -39.15 34.26 -27.95
C GLU A 716 -39.13 33.14 -26.93
N SER A 717 -40.17 33.02 -26.09
CA SER A 717 -40.30 31.94 -25.08
C SER A 717 -40.58 30.57 -25.69
N ILE A 718 -41.10 30.50 -26.93
CA ILE A 718 -41.33 29.20 -27.59
C ILE A 718 -40.02 28.50 -27.87
N THR A 719 -39.85 27.30 -27.31
CA THR A 719 -38.64 26.51 -27.53
C THR A 719 -38.67 25.84 -28.91
N LEU A 720 -37.48 25.52 -29.46
CA LEU A 720 -37.37 24.75 -30.72
C LEU A 720 -37.93 23.35 -30.58
N SER A 721 -37.87 22.74 -29.39
CA SER A 721 -38.46 21.43 -29.10
C SER A 721 -40.00 21.49 -29.21
N THR A 722 -40.64 22.51 -28.60
CA THR A 722 -42.07 22.72 -28.70
C THR A 722 -42.50 22.91 -30.15
N LEU A 723 -41.72 23.69 -30.91
CA LEU A 723 -41.97 23.86 -32.35
C LEU A 723 -41.85 22.54 -33.10
N ALA A 724 -40.78 21.76 -32.85
CA ALA A 724 -40.56 20.48 -33.53
C ALA A 724 -41.65 19.47 -33.19
N GLU A 725 -42.10 19.37 -31.96
CA GLU A 725 -43.21 18.52 -31.54
C GLU A 725 -44.48 18.87 -32.26
N ARG A 726 -44.84 20.15 -32.36
CA ARG A 726 -46.04 20.59 -33.04
C ARG A 726 -46.01 20.31 -34.55
N VAL A 727 -44.86 20.62 -35.18
CA VAL A 727 -44.64 20.31 -36.61
C VAL A 727 -44.77 18.80 -36.87
N THR A 728 -44.16 17.95 -36.06
CA THR A 728 -44.19 16.52 -36.22
C THR A 728 -45.63 15.97 -36.07
N LEU A 729 -46.39 16.48 -35.12
CA LEU A 729 -47.80 16.08 -34.94
C LEU A 729 -48.66 16.51 -36.13
N ALA A 730 -48.49 17.72 -36.66
CA ALA A 730 -49.27 18.27 -37.76
C ALA A 730 -48.92 17.68 -39.11
N ALA A 731 -47.64 17.29 -39.32
CA ALA A 731 -47.10 16.80 -40.59
C ALA A 731 -47.32 15.30 -40.85
N SER A 732 -47.90 14.60 -39.91
CA SER A 732 -48.13 13.12 -39.97
C SER A 732 -46.89 12.25 -40.15
N SER A 733 -47.05 10.95 -40.37
CA SER A 733 -45.98 9.95 -40.62
C SER A 733 -45.19 10.18 -41.91
N LEU A 734 -45.61 11.10 -42.76
CA LEU A 734 -44.91 11.40 -44.01
C LEU A 734 -43.72 12.39 -43.82
N LEU A 735 -43.63 13.07 -42.67
CA LEU A 735 -42.46 13.86 -42.32
C LEU A 735 -41.34 12.92 -41.91
N ARG A 736 -40.26 12.91 -42.67
CA ARG A 736 -39.05 12.13 -42.39
C ARG A 736 -38.05 12.91 -41.57
N GLU A 737 -37.87 14.19 -41.86
CA GLU A 737 -36.89 15.03 -41.16
C GLU A 737 -37.41 16.47 -41.04
N LEU A 738 -37.20 17.05 -39.88
CA LEU A 738 -37.32 18.49 -39.63
C LEU A 738 -35.93 19.06 -39.38
N ARG A 739 -35.49 19.97 -40.22
CA ARG A 739 -34.15 20.58 -40.13
C ARG A 739 -34.28 22.09 -39.87
N ILE A 740 -34.05 22.53 -38.64
CA ILE A 740 -33.95 23.94 -38.30
C ILE A 740 -32.58 24.43 -38.79
N PHE A 741 -32.56 25.51 -39.60
CA PHE A 741 -31.30 26.01 -40.18
C PHE A 741 -31.04 27.48 -39.90
N ASP A 742 -32.02 28.23 -39.39
CA ASP A 742 -31.79 29.61 -39.01
C ASP A 742 -32.73 30.06 -37.84
N VAL A 743 -32.19 30.87 -36.94
CA VAL A 743 -32.94 31.53 -35.85
C VAL A 743 -32.51 33.00 -35.84
N TYR A 744 -33.35 33.88 -36.37
CA TYR A 744 -33.06 35.28 -36.47
C TYR A 744 -33.71 36.08 -35.34
N ARG A 745 -32.91 36.94 -34.72
CA ARG A 745 -33.32 37.96 -33.72
C ARG A 745 -32.72 39.28 -34.16
N GLY A 746 -33.52 40.23 -34.51
CA GLY A 746 -32.93 41.51 -34.96
C GLY A 746 -33.96 42.48 -35.52
N PRO A 747 -33.47 43.58 -36.17
CA PRO A 747 -34.31 44.58 -36.79
C PRO A 747 -35.32 43.96 -37.75
N GLY A 748 -36.57 44.49 -37.75
CA GLY A 748 -37.67 43.97 -38.57
C GLY A 748 -38.57 42.94 -37.87
N LEU A 749 -38.26 42.55 -36.61
CA LEU A 749 -39.15 41.74 -35.76
C LEU A 749 -39.72 42.56 -34.63
N GLU A 750 -40.96 42.24 -34.23
CA GLU A 750 -41.57 42.80 -33.00
C GLU A 750 -40.73 42.44 -31.76
N LYS A 751 -40.64 43.32 -30.78
CA LYS A 751 -39.90 43.05 -29.54
C LYS A 751 -40.45 41.82 -28.81
N GLY A 752 -39.61 40.91 -28.43
CA GLY A 752 -40.01 39.61 -27.78
C GLY A 752 -40.38 38.53 -28.77
N ARG A 753 -40.12 38.71 -30.07
CA ARG A 753 -40.32 37.72 -31.12
C ARG A 753 -39.01 37.30 -31.77
N LYS A 754 -38.96 36.03 -32.23
CA LYS A 754 -37.89 35.45 -33.06
C LYS A 754 -38.47 34.84 -34.34
N SER A 755 -37.69 34.89 -35.41
CA SER A 755 -37.95 34.13 -36.62
C SER A 755 -37.19 32.82 -36.61
N VAL A 756 -37.84 31.72 -36.92
CA VAL A 756 -37.27 30.41 -37.05
C VAL A 756 -37.51 29.89 -38.46
N ALA A 757 -36.42 29.54 -39.15
CA ALA A 757 -36.47 28.97 -40.48
C ALA A 757 -36.10 27.46 -40.42
N PHE A 758 -36.91 26.63 -41.03
CA PHE A 758 -36.71 25.20 -41.03
C PHE A 758 -37.19 24.55 -42.31
N GLY A 759 -36.50 23.44 -42.71
CA GLY A 759 -36.88 22.60 -43.82
C GLY A 759 -37.62 21.35 -43.35
N LEU A 760 -38.70 21.06 -44.03
CA LEU A 760 -39.53 19.89 -43.84
C LEU A 760 -39.26 18.92 -45.00
N ILE A 761 -38.81 17.74 -44.70
CA ILE A 761 -38.48 16.70 -45.66
C ILE A 761 -39.60 15.62 -45.59
N PHE A 762 -40.36 15.53 -46.64
CA PHE A 762 -41.49 14.58 -46.75
C PHE A 762 -41.11 13.42 -47.68
N GLN A 763 -41.54 12.22 -47.34
CA GLN A 763 -41.37 11.00 -48.16
C GLN A 763 -42.40 9.94 -47.78
N ASP A 764 -42.92 9.28 -48.79
CA ASP A 764 -43.79 8.10 -48.63
C ASP A 764 -43.00 6.83 -49.03
N ILE A 765 -43.26 5.72 -48.38
CA ILE A 765 -42.65 4.42 -48.68
C ILE A 765 -43.32 3.68 -49.82
N SER A 766 -44.57 4.05 -50.16
CA SER A 766 -45.42 3.36 -51.08
C SER A 766 -45.63 4.05 -52.42
N ARG A 767 -45.42 5.38 -52.49
CA ARG A 767 -45.67 6.18 -53.72
C ARG A 767 -44.84 7.48 -53.73
N THR A 768 -44.75 8.09 -54.90
CA THR A 768 -44.25 9.45 -55.05
C THR A 768 -45.32 10.44 -54.54
N LEU A 769 -44.90 11.40 -53.71
CA LEU A 769 -45.77 12.45 -53.23
C LEU A 769 -46.04 13.45 -54.40
N THR A 770 -47.32 13.84 -54.56
CA THR A 770 -47.68 14.93 -55.49
C THR A 770 -47.54 16.28 -54.84
N ASP A 771 -47.45 17.36 -55.64
CA ASP A 771 -47.41 18.71 -55.10
C ASP A 771 -48.63 19.00 -54.20
N ASP A 772 -49.84 18.55 -54.59
CA ASP A 772 -51.07 18.67 -53.83
C ASP A 772 -50.99 17.95 -52.43
N ASP A 773 -50.32 16.82 -52.37
CA ASP A 773 -50.07 16.11 -51.10
C ASP A 773 -49.21 16.97 -50.16
N VAL A 774 -48.11 17.50 -50.73
CA VAL A 774 -47.15 18.32 -49.97
C VAL A 774 -47.76 19.68 -49.55
N GLU A 775 -48.56 20.32 -50.40
CA GLU A 775 -49.24 21.55 -50.08
C GLU A 775 -50.28 21.35 -48.96
N ARG A 776 -51.01 20.25 -48.97
CA ARG A 776 -51.96 19.93 -47.88
C ARG A 776 -51.22 19.72 -46.55
N LEU A 777 -50.07 19.01 -46.56
CA LEU A 777 -49.25 18.83 -45.36
C LEU A 777 -48.70 20.16 -44.85
N MET A 778 -48.21 21.01 -45.76
CA MET A 778 -47.72 22.34 -45.41
C MET A 778 -48.83 23.22 -44.84
N ALA A 779 -50.04 23.19 -45.42
CA ALA A 779 -51.19 23.92 -44.92
C ALA A 779 -51.59 23.48 -43.52
N SER A 780 -51.57 22.14 -43.24
CA SER A 780 -51.83 21.56 -41.93
C SER A 780 -50.82 22.07 -40.91
N VAL A 781 -49.48 21.99 -41.22
CA VAL A 781 -48.42 22.45 -40.36
C VAL A 781 -48.58 23.95 -40.05
N VAL A 782 -48.82 24.77 -41.07
CA VAL A 782 -48.99 26.22 -40.89
C VAL A 782 -50.24 26.52 -40.05
N ALA A 783 -51.35 25.82 -40.26
CA ALA A 783 -52.56 26.00 -39.45
C ALA A 783 -52.35 25.68 -37.98
N ASP A 784 -51.72 24.51 -37.72
CA ASP A 784 -51.41 24.11 -36.34
C ASP A 784 -50.46 25.07 -35.64
N LEU A 785 -49.39 25.52 -36.29
CA LEU A 785 -48.44 26.49 -35.72
C LEU A 785 -49.07 27.83 -35.46
N ARG A 786 -50.02 28.25 -36.30
CA ARG A 786 -50.78 29.51 -36.14
C ARG A 786 -51.73 29.41 -34.94
N GLU A 787 -52.46 28.31 -34.84
CA GLU A 787 -53.44 28.11 -33.80
C GLU A 787 -52.83 27.89 -32.41
N ASN A 788 -51.78 27.06 -32.33
CA ASN A 788 -51.25 26.59 -31.06
C ASN A 788 -50.03 27.42 -30.57
N LEU A 789 -49.28 28.07 -31.46
CA LEU A 789 -48.08 28.83 -31.14
C LEU A 789 -48.20 30.32 -31.54
N ASN A 790 -49.33 30.76 -32.00
CA ASN A 790 -49.54 32.13 -32.52
C ASN A 790 -48.43 32.57 -33.50
N ALA A 791 -48.01 31.60 -34.34
CA ALA A 791 -46.98 31.79 -35.33
C ALA A 791 -47.51 32.60 -36.55
N ARG A 792 -46.63 33.43 -37.12
CA ARG A 792 -46.88 34.14 -38.39
C ARG A 792 -45.82 33.70 -39.40
N ILE A 793 -46.23 33.48 -40.63
CA ILE A 793 -45.30 33.22 -41.72
C ILE A 793 -44.49 34.50 -41.92
N ARG A 794 -43.18 34.36 -42.11
CA ARG A 794 -42.28 35.44 -42.51
C ARG A 794 -42.21 35.42 -44.03
N GLU A 795 -42.69 36.48 -44.70
CA GLU A 795 -42.53 36.68 -46.13
C GLU A 795 -41.08 37.07 -46.49
#